data_620b25464adf48ce8bb8e0bb1652168b
#
_entry.id   620b25464adf48ce8bb8e0bb1652168b
#
_cell.length_a   1.000
_cell.length_b   1.000
_cell.length_c   1.000
_cell.angle_alpha   90.00
_cell.angle_beta   90.00
_cell.angle_gamma   90.00
#
_symmetry.space_group_name_H-M   'P 1'
#
loop_
_entity.id
_entity.type
_entity.pdbx_description
1 polymer ?
#
loop_
_entity_poly.entity_id
_entity_poly.type
_entity_poly.pdbx_seq_one_letter_code
_entity_poly.pdbx_strand_id
1 'polypeptide(L)'
;MSFLMFICLFSVTAIADEEGESVYIYSVNADGKTITINEYNGSSSELDIPSSIDGMQVTAIGDEAFSYNSYICKLKIPYGVKQIGKRAFASISELQEITIPYSVTSIGDEAFEYCGLLQINIPSSVREIGSGVFAGCGNVNSIIVDESNLFYDSRNNCNAIIRKSDNVLISGCKNSSIPLGITAIGKRAFKCVEDLTEITLPVSVTRIEAAAFQASGLENIILPDNLTYIGDEAFYSCNIEEVVLPQSVTEIGSGVFTNCAKLESITLSENLSVIGVGAFSRCDELKSLYIPASVTNIKGAITTSDFSLTSIKVSSANKKYDSRNNCNSIVETKSNKIISACRASIIPESIKRIGESAFEGVHMDKIVIPDSVTYIDDYAFAYSILSEITLSENVLQIGESAFGGCWCLKKIVIKNYSMHIGRNAFDNMPVWVEGRCYYCYQGSTAQKYADEAADGVCKFMTRPLHSINITDKSANTTITGIGNRIFTGNEIKQTGIVVTVCGKKLSLGSDYTLKYENNKNIGKAKIVITGKGNYAGSITKYFDIKIVLGGTYKVGSLKYKITNASLNGKGTMTLLGSTYKNSNKKFNTLTIGDTVVIGGKRFKVTSIAPKAFSNRKYLKKVVIGSNIQQIGSKAFYGCTSINTVVIGKNVRIIGSQSFANCRGLKKIVIKTSFLKSSSVGKSAFSNIFKKANIKVPVKKKNAYIKILRSKGVSRQSRITK
;
A
#
# COMPACT_ATOMS: atom_id res chain seq x y z
N MET A 1 27.83 -12.32 33.64
CA MET A 1 29.09 -11.56 33.74
C MET A 1 28.74 -10.10 33.83
N SER A 2 28.80 -9.56 35.06
CA SER A 2 28.46 -8.17 35.41
C SER A 2 29.55 -7.25 34.86
N PHE A 3 29.18 -6.29 34.00
CA PHE A 3 29.99 -5.15 33.69
C PHE A 3 29.80 -4.11 34.81
N LEU A 4 30.74 -4.01 35.72
CA LEU A 4 30.85 -2.90 36.66
C LEU A 4 31.26 -1.66 35.83
N MET A 5 30.31 -0.76 35.65
CA MET A 5 30.55 0.58 35.17
C MET A 5 31.23 1.36 36.32
N PHE A 6 32.54 1.61 36.20
CA PHE A 6 33.23 2.52 37.08
C PHE A 6 32.74 3.95 36.75
N ILE A 7 31.78 4.44 37.51
CA ILE A 7 31.44 5.86 37.55
C ILE A 7 32.55 6.50 38.38
N CYS A 8 33.55 7.11 37.72
CA CYS A 8 34.43 8.10 38.38
C CYS A 8 33.54 9.28 38.79
N LEU A 9 33.19 9.34 40.06
CA LEU A 9 32.64 10.53 40.69
C LEU A 9 33.76 11.61 40.71
N PHE A 10 33.79 12.44 39.66
CA PHE A 10 34.56 13.69 39.70
C PHE A 10 33.83 14.60 40.70
N SER A 11 34.52 14.98 41.79
CA SER A 11 34.05 16.01 42.71
C SER A 11 34.05 17.34 41.95
N VAL A 12 32.83 17.87 41.67
CA VAL A 12 32.67 19.22 41.14
C VAL A 12 32.84 20.18 42.33
N THR A 13 33.81 21.07 42.28
CA THR A 13 34.04 22.11 43.25
C THR A 13 33.86 23.49 42.57
N ALA A 14 33.38 24.47 43.30
CA ALA A 14 33.03 25.78 42.81
C ALA A 14 33.62 26.89 43.68
N ILE A 15 34.08 27.99 43.10
CA ILE A 15 34.46 29.22 43.80
C ILE A 15 33.27 30.18 43.73
N ALA A 16 32.86 30.73 44.88
CA ALA A 16 31.83 31.75 44.98
C ALA A 16 32.43 33.17 44.86
N ASP A 17 31.65 34.12 44.29
CA ASP A 17 31.90 35.54 44.34
C ASP A 17 31.49 36.17 45.71
N GLU A 18 31.56 37.50 45.83
CA GLU A 18 31.15 38.21 47.03
C GLU A 18 29.66 38.04 47.40
N GLU A 19 28.83 37.58 46.44
CA GLU A 19 27.41 37.30 46.63
C GLU A 19 27.09 35.81 46.89
N GLY A 20 28.12 34.94 46.88
CA GLY A 20 27.98 33.49 47.19
C GLY A 20 27.66 32.61 46.01
N GLU A 21 27.69 33.11 44.76
CA GLU A 21 27.46 32.30 43.54
C GLU A 21 28.81 31.76 42.99
N SER A 22 28.74 30.54 42.44
CA SER A 22 29.93 29.84 41.90
C SER A 22 30.34 30.42 40.54
N VAL A 23 31.43 31.16 40.48
CA VAL A 23 31.95 31.78 39.23
C VAL A 23 32.62 30.76 38.32
N TYR A 24 33.37 29.80 38.88
CA TYR A 24 34.03 28.72 38.13
C TYR A 24 33.58 27.36 38.65
N ILE A 25 33.13 26.51 37.75
CA ILE A 25 32.88 25.08 38.02
C ILE A 25 34.03 24.30 37.38
N TYR A 26 34.67 23.43 38.11
CA TYR A 26 35.84 22.67 37.62
C TYR A 26 35.82 21.22 38.10
N SER A 27 36.58 20.38 37.41
CA SER A 27 36.84 18.99 37.80
C SER A 27 38.36 18.78 38.03
N VAL A 28 38.67 17.94 39.03
CA VAL A 28 40.07 17.56 39.28
C VAL A 28 40.47 16.49 38.25
N ASN A 29 41.61 16.70 37.62
CA ASN A 29 42.14 15.77 36.62
C ASN A 29 42.68 14.48 37.29
N ALA A 30 42.87 13.43 36.48
CA ALA A 30 43.31 12.12 36.96
C ALA A 30 44.66 12.10 37.73
N ASP A 31 45.50 13.18 37.58
CA ASP A 31 46.76 13.36 38.30
C ASP A 31 46.55 13.82 39.77
N GLY A 32 45.32 14.18 40.14
CA GLY A 32 44.95 14.70 41.46
C GLY A 32 45.58 16.04 41.84
N LYS A 33 46.21 16.75 40.88
CA LYS A 33 46.98 17.98 41.12
C LYS A 33 46.59 19.14 40.22
N THR A 34 45.94 18.82 39.08
CA THR A 34 45.53 19.81 38.11
C THR A 34 44.02 19.74 37.88
N ILE A 35 43.46 20.80 37.29
CA ILE A 35 42.02 20.93 37.05
C ILE A 35 41.70 21.32 35.63
N THR A 36 40.45 20.96 35.25
CA THR A 36 39.77 21.40 34.03
C THR A 36 38.63 22.32 34.45
N ILE A 37 38.57 23.54 33.91
CA ILE A 37 37.39 24.41 34.06
C ILE A 37 36.27 23.88 33.15
N ASN A 38 35.12 23.56 33.72
CA ASN A 38 33.97 23.00 32.98
C ASN A 38 32.91 24.05 32.69
N GLU A 39 32.84 25.14 33.51
CA GLU A 39 31.81 26.18 33.34
C GLU A 39 32.25 27.48 33.99
N TYR A 40 31.93 28.62 33.38
CA TYR A 40 32.11 29.97 33.88
C TYR A 40 30.79 30.74 33.88
N ASN A 41 30.35 31.18 35.07
CA ASN A 41 29.08 31.89 35.28
C ASN A 41 29.26 33.39 35.58
N GLY A 42 30.48 33.92 35.46
CA GLY A 42 30.74 35.33 35.73
C GLY A 42 30.39 36.28 34.61
N SER A 43 30.26 37.57 34.92
CA SER A 43 29.88 38.66 34.01
C SER A 43 31.01 39.66 33.70
N SER A 44 32.27 39.26 33.88
CA SER A 44 33.43 40.16 33.61
C SER A 44 33.61 40.40 32.11
N SER A 45 33.77 41.66 31.71
CA SER A 45 34.04 42.04 30.32
C SER A 45 35.49 41.87 29.92
N GLU A 46 36.44 42.00 30.85
CA GLU A 46 37.83 41.68 30.67
C GLU A 46 38.16 40.55 31.64
N LEU A 47 38.49 39.37 31.12
CA LEU A 47 38.66 38.18 31.92
C LEU A 47 40.08 37.61 31.81
N ASP A 48 40.82 37.67 32.90
CA ASP A 48 42.05 36.91 33.08
C ASP A 48 41.67 35.60 33.79
N ILE A 49 41.65 34.49 33.09
CA ILE A 49 41.40 33.19 33.70
C ILE A 49 42.51 32.89 34.70
N PRO A 50 42.21 32.50 35.96
CA PRO A 50 43.22 32.24 36.95
C PRO A 50 44.13 31.06 36.59
N SER A 51 45.43 31.12 36.86
CA SER A 51 46.38 30.03 36.63
C SER A 51 46.18 28.84 37.57
N SER A 52 45.55 29.08 38.72
CA SER A 52 45.22 28.07 39.72
C SER A 52 43.90 28.40 40.41
N ILE A 53 43.15 27.37 40.81
CA ILE A 53 41.93 27.45 41.59
C ILE A 53 42.07 26.45 42.74
N ASP A 54 41.83 26.90 43.97
CA ASP A 54 41.99 26.11 45.22
C ASP A 54 43.39 25.46 45.34
N GLY A 55 44.40 26.15 44.87
CA GLY A 55 45.80 25.69 44.90
C GLY A 55 46.14 24.64 43.81
N MET A 56 45.22 24.26 42.97
CA MET A 56 45.43 23.33 41.86
C MET A 56 45.58 24.09 40.53
N GLN A 57 46.58 23.73 39.74
CA GLN A 57 46.86 24.38 38.46
C GLN A 57 45.77 24.11 37.42
N VAL A 58 45.32 25.15 36.71
CA VAL A 58 44.43 25.04 35.56
C VAL A 58 45.25 24.58 34.36
N THR A 59 44.92 23.37 33.84
CA THR A 59 45.66 22.80 32.70
C THR A 59 44.79 22.55 31.50
N ALA A 60 43.44 22.63 31.64
CA ALA A 60 42.52 22.54 30.53
C ALA A 60 41.30 23.44 30.74
N ILE A 61 40.78 23.92 29.62
CA ILE A 61 39.44 24.49 29.49
C ILE A 61 38.56 23.39 28.88
N GLY A 62 37.49 23.04 29.55
CA GLY A 62 36.57 21.98 29.14
C GLY A 62 35.69 22.33 27.92
N ASP A 63 34.94 21.34 27.47
CA ASP A 63 34.00 21.57 26.38
C ASP A 63 32.89 22.54 26.84
N GLU A 64 32.60 23.54 26.00
CA GLU A 64 31.58 24.58 26.20
C GLU A 64 31.76 25.46 27.45
N ALA A 65 32.90 25.40 28.12
CA ALA A 65 33.12 25.99 29.45
C ALA A 65 32.78 27.49 29.57
N PHE A 66 32.95 28.28 28.52
CA PHE A 66 32.61 29.71 28.47
C PHE A 66 31.61 30.05 27.38
N SER A 67 30.98 29.05 26.78
CA SER A 67 30.09 29.25 25.62
C SER A 67 28.90 30.16 25.98
N TYR A 68 28.45 30.97 24.99
CA TYR A 68 27.33 31.90 25.11
C TYR A 68 27.48 33.00 26.18
N ASN A 69 28.67 33.24 26.71
CA ASN A 69 28.89 34.35 27.64
C ASN A 69 28.93 35.68 26.89
N SER A 70 27.87 36.48 27.03
CA SER A 70 27.69 37.74 26.30
C SER A 70 28.46 38.93 26.91
N TYR A 71 29.18 38.73 28.02
CA TYR A 71 29.88 39.80 28.72
C TYR A 71 31.35 39.94 28.33
N ILE A 72 31.99 38.83 27.96
CA ILE A 72 33.44 38.79 27.75
C ILE A 72 33.83 39.49 26.43
N CYS A 73 34.59 40.59 26.51
CA CYS A 73 35.12 41.30 25.36
C CYS A 73 36.60 41.01 25.13
N LYS A 74 37.35 40.76 26.22
CA LYS A 74 38.76 40.41 26.21
C LYS A 74 39.02 39.20 27.09
N LEU A 75 39.82 38.27 26.62
CA LEU A 75 40.10 37.03 27.32
C LEU A 75 41.61 36.72 27.30
N LYS A 76 42.13 36.41 28.47
CA LYS A 76 43.48 35.89 28.58
C LYS A 76 43.50 34.52 29.21
N ILE A 77 43.98 33.55 28.45
CA ILE A 77 44.19 32.18 28.91
C ILE A 77 45.52 32.12 29.65
N PRO A 78 45.55 31.53 30.86
CA PRO A 78 46.79 31.53 31.66
C PRO A 78 47.84 30.56 31.09
N TYR A 79 49.10 30.87 31.34
CA TYR A 79 50.20 29.92 31.10
C TYR A 79 49.99 28.67 31.99
N GLY A 80 50.13 27.50 31.41
CA GLY A 80 49.83 26.21 32.04
C GLY A 80 48.67 25.45 31.38
N VAL A 81 47.70 26.14 30.77
CA VAL A 81 46.65 25.53 29.97
C VAL A 81 47.26 24.87 28.74
N LYS A 82 47.02 23.58 28.56
CA LYS A 82 47.48 22.74 27.45
C LYS A 82 46.41 22.45 26.43
N GLN A 83 45.14 22.38 26.85
CA GLN A 83 44.00 22.00 26.03
C GLN A 83 42.86 23.01 26.14
N ILE A 84 42.30 23.36 25.01
CA ILE A 84 41.04 24.09 24.86
C ILE A 84 40.03 23.14 24.26
N GLY A 85 38.92 22.88 24.97
CA GLY A 85 37.88 21.91 24.60
C GLY A 85 37.10 22.33 23.39
N LYS A 86 36.22 21.42 22.96
CA LYS A 86 35.25 21.66 21.89
C LYS A 86 34.30 22.79 22.32
N ARG A 87 34.08 23.79 21.43
CA ARG A 87 33.15 24.91 21.68
C ARG A 87 33.44 25.69 22.97
N ALA A 88 34.66 25.58 23.53
CA ALA A 88 35.00 26.11 24.84
C ALA A 88 34.64 27.60 25.01
N PHE A 89 34.77 28.40 23.95
CA PHE A 89 34.45 29.81 23.90
C PHE A 89 33.43 30.14 22.78
N ALA A 90 32.64 29.16 22.32
CA ALA A 90 31.71 29.37 21.20
C ALA A 90 30.63 30.40 21.54
N SER A 91 30.24 31.18 20.55
CA SER A 91 29.14 32.17 20.63
C SER A 91 29.35 33.29 21.64
N ILE A 92 30.61 33.72 21.83
CA ILE A 92 30.98 34.94 22.57
C ILE A 92 31.10 36.08 21.55
N SER A 93 29.98 36.65 21.11
CA SER A 93 29.95 37.67 20.05
C SER A 93 30.76 38.93 20.34
N GLU A 94 30.91 39.27 21.62
CA GLU A 94 31.65 40.47 22.09
C GLU A 94 33.15 40.22 22.23
N LEU A 95 33.64 38.96 22.16
CA LEU A 95 35.06 38.63 22.34
C LEU A 95 35.89 39.12 21.15
N GLN A 96 36.52 40.27 21.28
CA GLN A 96 37.35 40.90 20.23
C GLN A 96 38.81 40.51 20.30
N GLU A 97 39.32 40.26 21.50
CA GLU A 97 40.75 39.98 21.76
C GLU A 97 40.92 38.70 22.59
N ILE A 98 41.81 37.83 22.15
CA ILE A 98 42.21 36.64 22.90
C ILE A 98 43.73 36.45 22.86
N THR A 99 44.30 36.08 24.01
CA THR A 99 45.70 35.65 24.08
C THR A 99 45.77 34.15 24.35
N ILE A 100 46.28 33.40 23.39
CA ILE A 100 46.52 31.95 23.48
C ILE A 100 48.00 31.77 23.89
N PRO A 101 48.27 31.19 25.08
CA PRO A 101 49.68 31.09 25.57
C PRO A 101 50.42 29.94 24.87
N TYR A 102 51.77 30.04 24.87
CA TYR A 102 52.68 29.01 24.33
C TYR A 102 52.65 27.67 25.09
N SER A 103 51.77 27.50 26.08
CA SER A 103 51.53 26.22 26.74
C SER A 103 50.45 25.41 26.05
N VAL A 104 49.58 26.03 25.24
CA VAL A 104 48.47 25.35 24.54
C VAL A 104 49.01 24.49 23.41
N THR A 105 48.61 23.21 23.41
CA THR A 105 49.03 22.23 22.42
C THR A 105 47.86 21.72 21.56
N SER A 106 46.62 21.83 22.06
CA SER A 106 45.41 21.35 21.35
C SER A 106 44.27 22.37 21.51
N ILE A 107 43.59 22.63 20.40
CA ILE A 107 42.37 23.46 20.30
C ILE A 107 41.27 22.59 19.64
N GLY A 108 40.17 22.40 20.35
CA GLY A 108 39.06 21.54 19.92
C GLY A 108 38.25 22.08 18.76
N ASP A 109 37.33 21.23 18.25
CA ASP A 109 36.40 21.62 17.21
C ASP A 109 35.55 22.82 17.65
N GLU A 110 35.36 23.79 16.75
CA GLU A 110 34.46 24.92 16.98
C GLU A 110 34.80 25.75 18.23
N ALA A 111 36.05 25.67 18.77
CA ALA A 111 36.41 26.23 20.07
C ALA A 111 36.11 27.73 20.19
N PHE A 112 36.16 28.50 19.11
CA PHE A 112 35.87 29.94 19.03
C PHE A 112 34.78 30.24 17.98
N GLU A 113 33.90 29.30 17.70
CA GLU A 113 32.81 29.49 16.70
C GLU A 113 31.95 30.70 17.10
N TYR A 114 31.62 31.58 16.15
CA TYR A 114 30.81 32.82 16.34
C TYR A 114 31.35 33.79 17.39
N CYS A 115 32.66 33.90 17.51
CA CYS A 115 33.28 34.96 18.30
C CYS A 115 33.52 36.25 17.50
N GLY A 116 33.49 37.40 18.18
CA GLY A 116 33.75 38.72 17.61
C GLY A 116 35.22 39.06 17.31
N LEU A 117 36.10 38.06 17.27
CA LEU A 117 37.56 38.21 17.15
C LEU A 117 37.96 39.07 15.95
N LEU A 118 38.90 39.99 16.16
CA LEU A 118 39.50 40.86 15.12
C LEU A 118 40.76 40.26 14.51
N GLN A 119 41.51 39.52 15.29
CA GLN A 119 42.76 38.88 14.88
C GLN A 119 42.95 37.53 15.59
N ILE A 120 43.58 36.59 14.89
CA ILE A 120 43.90 35.26 15.39
C ILE A 120 45.41 35.06 15.33
N ASN A 121 46.02 34.73 16.49
CA ASN A 121 47.43 34.40 16.60
C ASN A 121 47.57 32.96 17.13
N ILE A 122 48.14 32.06 16.34
CA ILE A 122 48.39 30.66 16.69
C ILE A 122 49.82 30.48 17.13
N PRO A 123 50.09 30.12 18.40
CA PRO A 123 51.47 29.97 18.90
C PRO A 123 52.16 28.72 18.35
N SER A 124 53.50 28.69 18.45
CA SER A 124 54.34 27.59 17.97
C SER A 124 54.09 26.26 18.69
N SER A 125 53.52 26.29 19.87
CA SER A 125 53.19 25.09 20.68
C SER A 125 51.99 24.28 20.17
N VAL A 126 51.08 24.87 19.39
CA VAL A 126 49.83 24.23 18.93
C VAL A 126 50.15 23.15 17.90
N ARG A 127 49.74 21.92 18.22
CA ARG A 127 49.96 20.70 17.41
C ARG A 127 48.67 20.21 16.78
N GLU A 128 47.50 20.48 17.40
CA GLU A 128 46.19 20.01 16.98
C GLU A 128 45.21 21.19 16.94
N ILE A 129 44.54 21.37 15.83
CA ILE A 129 43.46 22.33 15.62
C ILE A 129 42.26 21.58 15.01
N GLY A 130 41.14 21.66 15.70
CA GLY A 130 39.88 21.06 15.29
C GLY A 130 39.25 21.71 14.06
N SER A 131 38.18 21.13 13.54
CA SER A 131 37.45 21.67 12.40
C SER A 131 36.56 22.85 12.81
N GLY A 132 36.46 23.88 11.95
CA GLY A 132 35.59 25.03 12.20
C GLY A 132 35.96 25.84 13.44
N VAL A 133 37.23 25.78 13.85
CA VAL A 133 37.70 26.40 15.10
C VAL A 133 37.35 27.88 15.21
N PHE A 134 37.37 28.63 14.11
CA PHE A 134 36.97 30.04 13.99
C PHE A 134 35.81 30.26 13.03
N ALA A 135 34.97 29.27 12.84
CA ALA A 135 33.76 29.40 11.99
C ALA A 135 32.86 30.52 12.50
N GLY A 136 32.32 31.34 11.64
CA GLY A 136 31.45 32.45 12.03
C GLY A 136 32.17 33.66 12.70
N CYS A 137 33.48 33.68 12.76
CA CYS A 137 34.22 34.84 13.20
C CYS A 137 34.37 35.88 12.08
N GLY A 138 33.24 36.48 11.64
CA GLY A 138 33.18 37.38 10.47
C GLY A 138 34.04 38.63 10.57
N ASN A 139 34.40 39.07 11.79
CA ASN A 139 35.18 40.26 12.04
C ASN A 139 36.70 40.05 11.87
N VAL A 140 37.13 38.78 11.68
CA VAL A 140 38.57 38.47 11.57
C VAL A 140 39.17 39.09 10.31
N ASN A 141 40.17 39.93 10.50
CA ASN A 141 40.92 40.60 9.43
C ASN A 141 42.30 39.99 9.20
N SER A 142 42.85 39.30 10.18
CA SER A 142 44.20 38.74 10.13
C SER A 142 44.31 37.41 10.88
N ILE A 143 44.96 36.45 10.25
CA ILE A 143 45.31 35.15 10.83
C ILE A 143 46.81 34.95 10.69
N ILE A 144 47.49 34.82 11.83
CA ILE A 144 48.94 34.65 11.90
C ILE A 144 49.24 33.35 12.64
N VAL A 145 50.08 32.52 12.03
CA VAL A 145 50.66 31.34 12.71
C VAL A 145 52.13 31.64 12.95
N ASP A 146 52.58 31.41 14.18
CA ASP A 146 53.99 31.59 14.57
C ASP A 146 54.90 30.80 13.61
N GLU A 147 55.93 31.47 13.08
CA GLU A 147 56.88 30.90 12.10
C GLU A 147 57.57 29.63 12.59
N SER A 148 57.75 29.50 13.92
CA SER A 148 58.31 28.32 14.56
C SER A 148 57.36 27.17 14.77
N ASN A 149 56.05 27.32 14.42
CA ASN A 149 55.09 26.23 14.51
C ASN A 149 55.46 25.13 13.52
N LEU A 150 55.61 23.89 14.02
CA LEU A 150 56.02 22.75 13.20
C LEU A 150 54.87 22.09 12.43
N PHE A 151 53.63 22.33 12.84
CA PHE A 151 52.43 21.64 12.34
C PHE A 151 51.57 22.49 11.40
N TYR A 152 51.56 23.80 11.64
CA TYR A 152 50.77 24.78 10.90
C TYR A 152 51.62 25.94 10.40
N ASP A 153 51.12 26.63 9.39
CA ASP A 153 51.67 27.89 8.93
C ASP A 153 50.58 28.80 8.32
N SER A 154 50.97 30.07 8.10
CA SER A 154 50.22 31.03 7.30
C SER A 154 51.12 31.59 6.18
N ARG A 155 51.75 30.68 5.41
CA ARG A 155 52.73 30.97 4.37
C ARG A 155 52.21 32.03 3.38
N ASN A 156 53.14 32.85 2.88
CA ASN A 156 52.85 33.93 1.93
C ASN A 156 51.86 34.98 2.48
N ASN A 157 51.77 35.14 3.80
CA ASN A 157 50.83 36.05 4.45
C ASN A 157 49.37 35.78 4.01
N CYS A 158 49.01 34.52 3.85
CA CYS A 158 47.74 34.13 3.24
C CYS A 158 46.51 34.36 4.13
N ASN A 159 46.68 34.89 5.34
CA ASN A 159 45.58 35.07 6.31
C ASN A 159 44.73 33.81 6.51
N ALA A 160 45.39 32.66 6.62
CA ALA A 160 44.75 31.37 6.83
C ALA A 160 45.63 30.44 7.64
N ILE A 161 45.04 29.44 8.27
CA ILE A 161 45.77 28.36 8.95
C ILE A 161 45.89 27.18 7.98
N ILE A 162 47.12 26.80 7.66
CA ILE A 162 47.42 25.69 6.76
C ILE A 162 48.10 24.59 7.56
N ARG A 163 47.58 23.36 7.47
CA ARG A 163 48.18 22.16 8.03
C ARG A 163 49.32 21.70 7.12
N LYS A 164 50.57 21.65 7.65
CA LYS A 164 51.78 21.35 6.87
C LYS A 164 51.84 19.91 6.36
N SER A 165 51.26 18.95 7.11
CA SER A 165 51.38 17.52 6.82
C SER A 165 50.75 17.12 5.48
N ASP A 166 49.65 17.78 5.07
CA ASP A 166 48.86 17.45 3.91
C ASP A 166 48.45 18.68 3.05
N ASN A 167 48.93 19.87 3.43
CA ASN A 167 48.60 21.12 2.78
C ASN A 167 47.11 21.43 2.72
N VAL A 168 46.36 21.12 3.77
CA VAL A 168 44.94 21.46 3.91
C VAL A 168 44.80 22.82 4.58
N LEU A 169 44.02 23.72 3.98
CA LEU A 169 43.64 24.98 4.59
C LEU A 169 42.54 24.72 5.63
N ILE A 170 42.84 24.89 6.92
CA ILE A 170 42.00 24.54 8.08
C ILE A 170 40.99 25.66 8.40
N SER A 171 41.42 26.92 8.32
CA SER A 171 40.57 28.07 8.62
C SER A 171 41.08 29.30 7.87
N GLY A 172 40.16 30.09 7.36
CA GLY A 172 40.42 31.35 6.69
C GLY A 172 39.49 32.47 7.18
N CYS A 173 39.72 33.67 6.66
CA CYS A 173 38.91 34.85 6.90
C CYS A 173 38.59 35.58 5.57
N LYS A 174 37.88 36.70 5.61
CA LYS A 174 37.51 37.47 4.42
C LYS A 174 38.70 37.96 3.60
N ASN A 175 39.86 38.19 4.20
CA ASN A 175 41.09 38.65 3.57
C ASN A 175 42.03 37.52 3.17
N SER A 176 41.59 36.27 3.22
CA SER A 176 42.44 35.12 2.90
C SER A 176 42.73 35.01 1.41
N SER A 177 43.98 34.65 1.09
CA SER A 177 44.36 34.14 -0.21
C SER A 177 44.79 32.68 -0.10
N ILE A 178 44.55 31.87 -1.14
CA ILE A 178 44.89 30.45 -1.10
C ILE A 178 46.20 30.23 -1.86
N PRO A 179 47.29 29.89 -1.18
CA PRO A 179 48.57 29.69 -1.82
C PRO A 179 48.59 28.48 -2.78
N LEU A 180 49.43 28.54 -3.81
CA LEU A 180 49.72 27.39 -4.64
C LEU A 180 50.25 26.23 -3.80
N GLY A 181 49.84 25.00 -4.11
CA GLY A 181 50.21 23.79 -3.38
C GLY A 181 49.22 23.39 -2.28
N ILE A 182 48.20 24.18 -2.02
CA ILE A 182 47.08 23.75 -1.18
C ILE A 182 46.31 22.63 -1.92
N THR A 183 46.08 21.52 -1.23
CA THR A 183 45.44 20.31 -1.81
C THR A 183 43.97 20.23 -1.52
N ALA A 184 43.51 20.82 -0.40
CA ALA A 184 42.11 20.85 -0.02
C ALA A 184 41.72 22.08 0.79
N ILE A 185 40.45 22.51 0.62
CA ILE A 185 39.82 23.45 1.54
C ILE A 185 39.15 22.62 2.63
N GLY A 186 39.57 22.79 3.86
CA GLY A 186 39.17 21.98 5.01
C GLY A 186 37.74 22.17 5.42
N LYS A 187 37.26 21.25 6.23
CA LYS A 187 35.88 21.26 6.78
C LYS A 187 35.61 22.56 7.53
N ARG A 188 34.55 23.29 7.14
CA ARG A 188 34.13 24.58 7.74
C ARG A 188 35.18 25.70 7.68
N ALA A 189 36.15 25.62 6.76
CA ALA A 189 37.29 26.54 6.73
C ALA A 189 36.87 28.01 6.57
N PHE A 190 35.80 28.30 5.83
CA PHE A 190 35.25 29.65 5.60
C PHE A 190 33.77 29.74 5.98
N LYS A 191 33.32 28.87 6.91
CA LYS A 191 31.92 28.84 7.34
C LYS A 191 31.53 30.18 7.97
N CYS A 192 30.42 30.77 7.52
CA CYS A 192 29.85 32.03 7.99
C CYS A 192 30.82 33.24 7.90
N VAL A 193 31.70 33.24 6.91
CA VAL A 193 32.51 34.42 6.56
C VAL A 193 31.73 35.27 5.57
N GLU A 194 30.76 36.04 6.05
CA GLU A 194 29.72 36.73 5.24
C GLU A 194 30.36 37.79 4.29
N ASP A 195 31.46 38.43 4.65
CA ASP A 195 32.16 39.40 3.84
C ASP A 195 33.10 38.77 2.78
N LEU A 196 33.21 37.45 2.69
CA LEU A 196 33.98 36.75 1.65
C LEU A 196 33.14 36.62 0.37
N THR A 197 33.24 37.61 -0.51
CA THR A 197 32.44 37.65 -1.77
C THR A 197 33.10 36.93 -2.93
N GLU A 198 34.42 36.78 -2.92
CA GLU A 198 35.20 36.08 -3.94
C GLU A 198 36.44 35.41 -3.35
N ILE A 199 36.84 34.29 -3.94
CA ILE A 199 38.09 33.62 -3.61
C ILE A 199 38.65 32.85 -4.81
N THR A 200 39.96 32.94 -5.04
CA THR A 200 40.60 32.19 -6.12
C THR A 200 41.16 30.87 -5.58
N LEU A 201 40.70 29.75 -6.14
CA LEU A 201 41.17 28.41 -5.84
C LEU A 201 42.31 28.05 -6.80
N PRO A 202 43.52 27.72 -6.30
CA PRO A 202 44.62 27.30 -7.16
C PRO A 202 44.35 25.90 -7.76
N VAL A 203 44.97 25.62 -8.91
CA VAL A 203 44.85 24.35 -9.63
C VAL A 203 45.25 23.11 -8.82
N SER A 204 46.01 23.30 -7.74
CA SER A 204 46.40 22.23 -6.81
C SER A 204 45.29 21.73 -5.89
N VAL A 205 44.17 22.46 -5.78
CA VAL A 205 43.02 22.05 -4.96
C VAL A 205 42.26 20.94 -5.68
N THR A 206 42.19 19.78 -5.02
CA THR A 206 41.49 18.60 -5.51
C THR A 206 40.22 18.29 -4.74
N ARG A 207 40.05 18.88 -3.55
CA ARG A 207 38.89 18.61 -2.67
C ARG A 207 38.43 19.88 -1.96
N ILE A 208 37.13 20.04 -1.88
CA ILE A 208 36.44 21.00 -1.00
C ILE A 208 35.66 20.16 0.01
N GLU A 209 36.02 20.25 1.28
CA GLU A 209 35.44 19.43 2.33
C GLU A 209 34.07 19.95 2.81
N ALA A 210 33.40 19.18 3.68
CA ALA A 210 32.06 19.50 4.14
C ALA A 210 31.95 20.89 4.78
N ALA A 211 30.90 21.64 4.40
CA ALA A 211 30.61 23.00 4.90
C ALA A 211 31.73 24.02 4.72
N ALA A 212 32.71 23.78 3.82
CA ALA A 212 33.90 24.60 3.66
C ALA A 212 33.60 26.08 3.47
N PHE A 213 32.57 26.45 2.71
CA PHE A 213 32.11 27.82 2.46
C PHE A 213 30.64 28.02 2.92
N GLN A 214 30.12 27.17 3.80
CA GLN A 214 28.75 27.26 4.29
C GLN A 214 28.44 28.66 4.83
N ALA A 215 27.35 29.27 4.32
CA ALA A 215 26.89 30.61 4.70
C ALA A 215 27.99 31.70 4.58
N SER A 216 28.91 31.52 3.64
CA SER A 216 29.83 32.62 3.23
C SER A 216 29.15 33.55 2.25
N GLY A 217 29.73 34.77 2.09
CA GLY A 217 29.18 35.77 1.15
C GLY A 217 29.47 35.50 -0.32
N LEU A 218 30.06 34.34 -0.68
CA LEU A 218 30.51 34.05 -2.05
C LEU A 218 29.45 34.31 -3.08
N GLU A 219 29.75 35.20 -4.04
CA GLU A 219 28.91 35.50 -5.20
C GLU A 219 29.44 34.82 -6.45
N ASN A 220 30.75 34.66 -6.56
CA ASN A 220 31.43 34.03 -7.70
C ASN A 220 32.51 33.07 -7.23
N ILE A 221 32.58 31.92 -7.92
CA ILE A 221 33.66 30.96 -7.69
C ILE A 221 34.04 30.23 -8.98
N ILE A 222 35.35 30.22 -9.26
CA ILE A 222 35.90 29.41 -10.34
C ILE A 222 36.51 28.15 -9.72
N LEU A 223 35.93 26.99 -10.06
CA LEU A 223 36.39 25.71 -9.58
C LEU A 223 37.53 25.19 -10.44
N PRO A 224 38.67 24.75 -9.83
CA PRO A 224 39.86 24.33 -10.59
C PRO A 224 39.63 22.98 -11.31
N ASP A 225 40.27 22.82 -12.49
CA ASP A 225 40.13 21.65 -13.34
C ASP A 225 40.51 20.31 -12.70
N ASN A 226 41.29 20.32 -11.64
CA ASN A 226 41.70 19.12 -10.89
C ASN A 226 40.77 18.80 -9.69
N LEU A 227 39.73 19.57 -9.45
CA LEU A 227 38.78 19.32 -8.36
C LEU A 227 38.01 18.05 -8.62
N THR A 228 38.05 17.08 -7.71
CA THR A 228 37.40 15.76 -7.85
C THR A 228 36.19 15.57 -6.94
N TYR A 229 36.14 16.29 -5.84
CA TYR A 229 35.16 16.12 -4.77
C TYR A 229 34.72 17.43 -4.16
N ILE A 230 33.41 17.59 -3.95
CA ILE A 230 32.76 18.68 -3.23
C ILE A 230 31.90 18.06 -2.13
N GLY A 231 32.22 18.36 -0.86
CA GLY A 231 31.60 17.77 0.32
C GLY A 231 30.19 18.24 0.61
N ASP A 232 29.57 17.60 1.61
CA ASP A 232 28.22 17.95 2.07
C ASP A 232 28.17 19.43 2.50
N GLU A 233 27.12 20.15 2.10
CA GLU A 233 26.87 21.55 2.47
C GLU A 233 28.02 22.53 2.12
N ALA A 234 28.95 22.15 1.23
CA ALA A 234 30.16 22.92 0.98
C ALA A 234 29.90 24.39 0.60
N PHE A 235 28.81 24.67 -0.12
CA PHE A 235 28.37 26.01 -0.52
C PHE A 235 26.94 26.32 -0.03
N TYR A 236 26.47 25.63 1.02
CA TYR A 236 25.13 25.88 1.59
C TYR A 236 24.98 27.37 1.96
N SER A 237 23.85 27.99 1.52
CA SER A 237 23.53 29.40 1.78
C SER A 237 24.59 30.41 1.27
N CYS A 238 25.26 30.11 0.16
CA CYS A 238 26.09 31.08 -0.53
C CYS A 238 25.25 31.91 -1.54
N ASN A 239 25.79 33.10 -1.90
CA ASN A 239 25.14 34.02 -2.87
C ASN A 239 25.54 33.75 -4.33
N ILE A 240 26.07 32.57 -4.64
CA ILE A 240 26.61 32.21 -5.96
C ILE A 240 25.51 32.28 -7.02
N GLU A 241 25.82 32.97 -8.14
CA GLU A 241 24.87 33.15 -9.26
C GLU A 241 25.05 32.08 -10.33
N GLU A 242 26.27 31.62 -10.59
CA GLU A 242 26.57 30.61 -11.61
C GLU A 242 27.66 29.63 -11.13
N VAL A 243 27.51 28.37 -11.47
CA VAL A 243 28.49 27.31 -11.20
C VAL A 243 28.71 26.43 -12.42
N VAL A 244 29.99 26.23 -12.77
CA VAL A 244 30.41 25.22 -13.75
C VAL A 244 31.26 24.19 -13.04
N LEU A 245 30.77 22.94 -12.93
CA LEU A 245 31.55 21.84 -12.37
C LEU A 245 32.59 21.37 -13.38
N PRO A 246 33.89 21.34 -13.04
CA PRO A 246 34.93 20.81 -13.91
C PRO A 246 34.73 19.32 -14.18
N GLN A 247 35.25 18.83 -15.31
CA GLN A 247 35.06 17.44 -15.75
C GLN A 247 35.70 16.42 -14.81
N SER A 248 36.60 16.83 -13.95
CA SER A 248 37.22 16.00 -12.90
C SER A 248 36.29 15.70 -11.72
N VAL A 249 35.20 16.49 -11.51
CA VAL A 249 34.27 16.28 -10.41
C VAL A 249 33.39 15.05 -10.69
N THR A 250 33.50 14.04 -9.84
CA THR A 250 32.75 12.78 -9.95
C THR A 250 31.68 12.60 -8.89
N GLU A 251 31.73 13.37 -7.80
CA GLU A 251 30.76 13.32 -6.70
C GLU A 251 30.55 14.72 -6.12
N ILE A 252 29.29 15.04 -5.85
CA ILE A 252 28.88 16.20 -5.04
C ILE A 252 28.04 15.71 -3.85
N GLY A 253 28.30 16.32 -2.70
CA GLY A 253 27.71 15.98 -1.41
C GLY A 253 26.24 16.35 -1.28
N SER A 254 25.65 15.96 -0.14
CA SER A 254 24.30 16.36 0.23
C SER A 254 24.25 17.86 0.55
N GLY A 255 23.19 18.52 0.11
CA GLY A 255 22.97 19.94 0.40
C GLY A 255 24.02 20.89 -0.15
N VAL A 256 24.85 20.47 -1.11
CA VAL A 256 26.04 21.21 -1.52
C VAL A 256 25.76 22.65 -1.94
N PHE A 257 24.64 22.90 -2.64
CA PHE A 257 24.16 24.24 -3.02
C PHE A 257 22.80 24.57 -2.41
N THR A 258 22.40 23.86 -1.35
CA THR A 258 21.12 24.15 -0.69
C THR A 258 21.08 25.60 -0.22
N ASN A 259 19.95 26.26 -0.46
CA ASN A 259 19.71 27.66 -0.08
C ASN A 259 20.65 28.68 -0.79
N CYS A 260 21.23 28.31 -1.93
CA CYS A 260 21.87 29.27 -2.83
C CYS A 260 20.77 30.01 -3.63
N ALA A 261 20.08 30.92 -2.93
CA ALA A 261 18.88 31.56 -3.47
C ALA A 261 19.10 32.33 -4.76
N LYS A 262 20.33 32.82 -5.00
CA LYS A 262 20.71 33.57 -6.22
C LYS A 262 21.21 32.68 -7.37
N LEU A 263 21.30 31.35 -7.18
CA LEU A 263 21.84 30.47 -8.22
C LEU A 263 20.90 30.39 -9.41
N GLU A 264 21.27 31.07 -10.51
CA GLU A 264 20.50 31.09 -11.75
C GLU A 264 20.80 29.91 -12.67
N SER A 265 22.06 29.46 -12.70
CA SER A 265 22.51 28.39 -13.59
C SER A 265 23.59 27.50 -12.99
N ILE A 266 23.51 26.21 -13.32
CA ILE A 266 24.54 25.22 -13.00
C ILE A 266 24.81 24.27 -14.15
N THR A 267 26.09 24.08 -14.48
CA THR A 267 26.53 23.08 -15.45
C THR A 267 27.20 21.92 -14.69
N LEU A 268 26.59 20.73 -14.77
CA LEU A 268 27.13 19.51 -14.15
C LEU A 268 28.21 18.88 -15.03
N SER A 269 29.21 18.26 -14.36
CA SER A 269 30.24 17.47 -15.05
C SER A 269 29.66 16.28 -15.78
N GLU A 270 30.06 16.06 -17.04
CA GLU A 270 29.69 14.86 -17.81
C GLU A 270 30.28 13.54 -17.21
N ASN A 271 31.16 13.64 -16.24
CA ASN A 271 31.72 12.52 -15.48
C ASN A 271 31.10 12.38 -14.08
N LEU A 272 30.14 13.24 -13.72
CA LEU A 272 29.49 13.20 -12.41
C LEU A 272 28.71 11.88 -12.25
N SER A 273 29.03 11.13 -11.20
CA SER A 273 28.44 9.81 -10.94
C SER A 273 27.45 9.79 -9.74
N VAL A 274 27.71 10.67 -8.75
CA VAL A 274 26.94 10.72 -7.49
C VAL A 274 26.46 12.15 -7.19
N ILE A 275 25.17 12.27 -6.88
CA ILE A 275 24.52 13.50 -6.41
C ILE A 275 23.90 13.24 -5.04
N GLY A 276 24.28 14.04 -4.05
CA GLY A 276 23.74 13.97 -2.69
C GLY A 276 22.29 14.44 -2.57
N VAL A 277 21.63 14.12 -1.46
CA VAL A 277 20.27 14.59 -1.14
C VAL A 277 20.25 16.12 -1.04
N GLY A 278 19.21 16.76 -1.58
CA GLY A 278 19.02 18.21 -1.43
C GLY A 278 20.08 19.07 -2.12
N ALA A 279 20.91 18.49 -3.00
CA ALA A 279 22.08 19.20 -3.57
C ALA A 279 21.76 20.56 -4.18
N PHE A 280 20.52 20.77 -4.67
CA PHE A 280 20.04 22.01 -5.29
C PHE A 280 18.75 22.52 -4.66
N SER A 281 18.43 22.14 -3.42
CA SER A 281 17.19 22.57 -2.74
C SER A 281 17.24 24.06 -2.40
N ARG A 282 16.09 24.75 -2.51
CA ARG A 282 15.96 26.20 -2.23
C ARG A 282 16.90 27.07 -3.04
N CYS A 283 17.13 26.68 -4.31
CA CYS A 283 17.80 27.51 -5.31
C CYS A 283 16.73 28.31 -6.06
N ASP A 284 16.25 29.40 -5.44
CA ASP A 284 15.02 30.07 -5.86
C ASP A 284 15.07 30.72 -7.25
N GLU A 285 16.27 31.01 -7.77
CA GLU A 285 16.45 31.56 -9.12
C GLU A 285 16.82 30.51 -10.17
N LEU A 286 17.05 29.25 -9.79
CA LEU A 286 17.43 28.18 -10.71
C LEU A 286 16.25 27.79 -11.62
N LYS A 287 16.39 27.99 -12.93
CA LYS A 287 15.30 27.78 -13.92
C LYS A 287 15.28 26.37 -14.53
N SER A 288 16.47 25.76 -14.66
CA SER A 288 16.59 24.45 -15.31
C SER A 288 17.74 23.62 -14.73
N LEU A 289 17.57 22.30 -14.74
CA LEU A 289 18.60 21.36 -14.32
C LEU A 289 18.74 20.23 -15.35
N TYR A 290 19.97 19.96 -15.77
CA TYR A 290 20.30 18.85 -16.67
C TYR A 290 21.14 17.80 -15.97
N ILE A 291 20.67 16.53 -15.99
CA ILE A 291 21.34 15.39 -15.38
C ILE A 291 22.11 14.61 -16.44
N PRO A 292 23.45 14.52 -16.37
CA PRO A 292 24.28 13.83 -17.35
C PRO A 292 24.07 12.32 -17.43
N ALA A 293 24.58 11.72 -18.50
CA ALA A 293 24.50 10.27 -18.72
C ALA A 293 25.29 9.44 -17.67
N SER A 294 26.33 10.02 -17.13
CA SER A 294 27.24 9.41 -16.14
C SER A 294 26.62 9.20 -14.75
N VAL A 295 25.56 9.96 -14.41
CA VAL A 295 24.94 9.89 -13.08
C VAL A 295 24.30 8.53 -12.87
N THR A 296 24.82 7.79 -11.89
CA THR A 296 24.34 6.46 -11.53
C THR A 296 23.83 6.35 -10.10
N ASN A 297 24.02 7.40 -9.26
CA ASN A 297 23.54 7.39 -7.89
C ASN A 297 23.03 8.77 -7.46
N ILE A 298 21.71 8.90 -7.36
CA ILE A 298 21.03 10.05 -6.75
C ILE A 298 20.50 9.57 -5.41
N LYS A 299 21.02 10.15 -4.32
CA LYS A 299 20.78 9.65 -2.94
C LYS A 299 19.36 9.94 -2.41
N GLY A 300 18.59 10.79 -3.08
CA GLY A 300 17.22 11.19 -2.69
C GLY A 300 16.73 12.34 -3.54
N ALA A 301 15.69 13.06 -3.11
CA ALA A 301 15.28 14.30 -3.77
C ALA A 301 16.44 15.29 -3.76
N ILE A 302 16.75 15.85 -4.93
CA ILE A 302 17.89 16.80 -5.08
C ILE A 302 17.44 18.23 -5.25
N THR A 303 16.14 18.43 -5.52
CA THR A 303 15.47 19.74 -5.64
C THR A 303 14.25 19.70 -4.73
N THR A 304 14.18 20.58 -3.75
CA THR A 304 13.02 20.77 -2.87
C THR A 304 12.84 22.25 -2.61
N SER A 305 11.60 22.73 -2.57
CA SER A 305 11.27 24.13 -2.29
C SER A 305 11.90 25.13 -3.28
N ASP A 306 12.06 24.74 -4.54
CA ASP A 306 12.62 25.58 -5.61
C ASP A 306 11.48 26.29 -6.36
N PHE A 307 11.40 27.60 -6.21
CA PHE A 307 10.28 28.39 -6.74
C PHE A 307 10.33 28.63 -8.23
N SER A 308 11.52 28.76 -8.84
CA SER A 308 11.69 29.09 -10.26
C SER A 308 11.99 27.89 -11.15
N LEU A 309 12.29 26.72 -10.58
CA LEU A 309 12.65 25.54 -11.36
C LEU A 309 11.47 25.01 -12.15
N THR A 310 11.56 25.08 -13.49
CA THR A 310 10.51 24.65 -14.41
C THR A 310 10.93 23.54 -15.36
N SER A 311 12.22 23.21 -15.41
CA SER A 311 12.72 22.19 -16.32
C SER A 311 13.75 21.29 -15.66
N ILE A 312 13.45 20.01 -15.57
CA ILE A 312 14.42 18.96 -15.23
C ILE A 312 14.54 18.02 -16.40
N LYS A 313 15.73 17.87 -16.95
CA LYS A 313 16.03 16.97 -18.06
C LYS A 313 17.12 15.98 -17.67
N VAL A 314 16.89 14.72 -17.97
CA VAL A 314 17.88 13.66 -17.85
C VAL A 314 18.38 13.30 -19.25
N SER A 315 19.69 13.14 -19.41
CA SER A 315 20.29 12.69 -20.66
C SER A 315 19.62 11.43 -21.19
N SER A 316 19.28 11.40 -22.48
CA SER A 316 18.71 10.21 -23.12
C SER A 316 19.65 8.99 -23.11
N ALA A 317 20.94 9.22 -22.92
CA ALA A 317 21.95 8.17 -22.77
C ALA A 317 22.08 7.63 -21.32
N ASN A 318 21.42 8.24 -20.34
CA ASN A 318 21.44 7.75 -18.97
C ASN A 318 20.68 6.42 -18.88
N LYS A 319 21.30 5.41 -18.25
CA LYS A 319 20.76 4.04 -18.18
C LYS A 319 19.94 3.79 -16.92
N LYS A 320 20.04 4.64 -15.92
CA LYS A 320 19.39 4.45 -14.61
C LYS A 320 18.23 5.40 -14.39
N TYR A 321 18.34 6.61 -14.90
CA TYR A 321 17.34 7.66 -14.75
C TYR A 321 16.85 8.16 -16.10
N ASP A 322 15.65 8.68 -16.15
CA ASP A 322 15.08 9.34 -17.31
C ASP A 322 14.12 10.49 -16.93
N SER A 323 13.75 11.30 -17.90
CA SER A 323 12.67 12.29 -17.80
C SER A 323 11.65 12.04 -18.91
N ARG A 324 11.12 10.81 -18.93
CA ARG A 324 10.20 10.30 -19.96
C ARG A 324 8.99 11.19 -20.16
N ASN A 325 8.51 11.26 -21.40
CA ASN A 325 7.34 12.06 -21.77
C ASN A 325 7.46 13.55 -21.42
N ASN A 326 8.69 14.08 -21.34
CA ASN A 326 8.97 15.45 -20.89
C ASN A 326 8.34 15.76 -19.53
N CYS A 327 8.39 14.80 -18.58
CA CYS A 327 7.72 14.93 -17.29
C CYS A 327 8.34 15.97 -16.35
N ASN A 328 9.45 16.61 -16.74
CA ASN A 328 10.20 17.57 -15.90
C ASN A 328 10.50 17.03 -14.49
N SER A 329 10.83 15.75 -14.41
CA SER A 329 11.15 15.03 -13.17
C SER A 329 12.28 14.05 -13.42
N ILE A 330 12.96 13.65 -12.39
CA ILE A 330 13.92 12.54 -12.43
C ILE A 330 13.17 11.26 -12.06
N VAL A 331 13.11 10.33 -12.99
CA VAL A 331 12.47 9.03 -12.81
C VAL A 331 13.53 7.95 -12.77
N GLU A 332 13.54 7.13 -11.71
CA GLU A 332 14.33 5.90 -11.70
C GLU A 332 13.66 4.87 -12.60
N THR A 333 14.34 4.52 -13.71
CA THR A 333 13.77 3.74 -14.82
C THR A 333 13.27 2.37 -14.40
N LYS A 334 14.03 1.65 -13.57
CA LYS A 334 13.73 0.27 -13.16
C LYS A 334 12.53 0.16 -12.23
N SER A 335 12.42 1.05 -11.25
CA SER A 335 11.36 1.06 -10.24
C SER A 335 10.13 1.86 -10.67
N ASN A 336 10.22 2.68 -11.73
CA ASN A 336 9.23 3.68 -12.10
C ASN A 336 8.89 4.62 -10.93
N LYS A 337 9.92 5.04 -10.19
CA LYS A 337 9.82 5.94 -9.04
C LYS A 337 10.26 7.34 -9.44
N ILE A 338 9.46 8.36 -9.14
CA ILE A 338 9.91 9.76 -9.22
C ILE A 338 10.83 10.02 -8.03
N ILE A 339 12.03 10.50 -8.30
CA ILE A 339 13.04 10.83 -7.29
C ILE A 339 12.99 12.31 -6.93
N SER A 340 12.84 13.20 -7.92
CA SER A 340 12.81 14.64 -7.72
C SER A 340 12.01 15.29 -8.82
N ALA A 341 11.31 16.36 -8.51
CA ALA A 341 10.39 17.06 -9.41
C ALA A 341 10.54 18.58 -9.29
N CYS A 342 9.88 19.31 -10.17
CA CYS A 342 9.82 20.77 -10.17
C CYS A 342 8.40 21.29 -10.43
N ARG A 343 8.23 22.61 -10.45
CA ARG A 343 6.93 23.27 -10.61
C ARG A 343 6.16 22.84 -11.87
N ALA A 344 6.86 22.55 -12.97
CA ALA A 344 6.25 22.14 -14.23
C ALA A 344 6.18 20.63 -14.42
N SER A 345 6.39 19.84 -13.35
CA SER A 345 6.38 18.39 -13.43
C SER A 345 4.97 17.84 -13.64
N ILE A 346 4.90 16.79 -14.45
CA ILE A 346 3.72 15.94 -14.61
C ILE A 346 4.08 14.51 -14.19
N ILE A 347 3.10 13.73 -13.75
CA ILE A 347 3.29 12.32 -13.38
C ILE A 347 2.84 11.43 -14.53
N PRO A 348 3.75 10.78 -15.27
CA PRO A 348 3.39 9.88 -16.37
C PRO A 348 2.60 8.64 -15.90
N GLU A 349 1.76 8.10 -16.78
CA GLU A 349 0.95 6.88 -16.53
C GLU A 349 1.78 5.61 -16.24
N SER A 350 3.10 5.65 -16.45
CA SER A 350 3.99 4.54 -16.12
C SER A 350 4.48 4.55 -14.67
N ILE A 351 4.30 5.65 -13.95
CA ILE A 351 4.83 5.80 -12.58
C ILE A 351 4.07 4.92 -11.60
N LYS A 352 4.82 4.23 -10.76
CA LYS A 352 4.31 3.35 -9.70
C LYS A 352 4.47 3.94 -8.30
N ARG A 353 5.48 4.79 -8.12
CA ARG A 353 5.84 5.33 -6.82
C ARG A 353 6.28 6.78 -6.92
N ILE A 354 5.78 7.61 -6.03
CA ILE A 354 6.27 8.97 -5.81
C ILE A 354 7.22 8.90 -4.63
N GLY A 355 8.46 9.28 -4.85
CA GLY A 355 9.54 9.12 -3.89
C GLY A 355 9.46 10.06 -2.71
N GLU A 356 10.22 9.76 -1.68
CA GLU A 356 10.42 10.59 -0.50
C GLU A 356 10.86 12.00 -0.92
N SER A 357 10.17 13.02 -0.40
CA SER A 357 10.40 14.44 -0.67
C SER A 357 10.38 14.83 -2.17
N ALA A 358 9.89 13.98 -3.07
CA ALA A 358 10.02 14.19 -4.52
C ALA A 358 9.37 15.49 -5.02
N PHE A 359 8.30 15.96 -4.40
CA PHE A 359 7.60 17.22 -4.67
C PHE A 359 7.55 18.13 -3.43
N GLU A 360 8.46 17.94 -2.47
CA GLU A 360 8.49 18.74 -1.24
C GLU A 360 8.74 20.22 -1.56
N GLY A 361 7.85 21.10 -1.03
CA GLY A 361 7.91 22.54 -1.24
C GLY A 361 7.70 22.99 -2.69
N VAL A 362 7.29 22.10 -3.60
CA VAL A 362 7.06 22.47 -5.01
C VAL A 362 5.78 23.30 -5.14
N HIS A 363 5.91 24.48 -5.74
CA HIS A 363 4.82 25.43 -5.93
C HIS A 363 3.97 25.11 -7.19
N MET A 364 3.01 24.18 -7.03
CA MET A 364 2.04 23.85 -8.07
C MET A 364 0.62 23.83 -7.48
N ASP A 365 -0.35 24.42 -8.16
CA ASP A 365 -1.75 24.45 -7.69
C ASP A 365 -2.43 23.08 -7.76
N LYS A 366 -2.10 22.32 -8.80
CA LYS A 366 -2.76 21.05 -9.12
C LYS A 366 -1.78 20.05 -9.70
N ILE A 367 -1.96 18.81 -9.32
CA ILE A 367 -1.27 17.68 -9.94
C ILE A 367 -2.25 16.51 -10.11
N VAL A 368 -2.12 15.80 -11.23
CA VAL A 368 -2.89 14.59 -11.49
C VAL A 368 -2.06 13.38 -11.06
N ILE A 369 -2.56 12.62 -10.09
CA ILE A 369 -1.99 11.33 -9.70
C ILE A 369 -2.63 10.26 -10.58
N PRO A 370 -1.88 9.65 -11.51
CA PRO A 370 -2.44 8.63 -12.40
C PRO A 370 -2.79 7.34 -11.65
N ASP A 371 -3.69 6.56 -12.22
CA ASP A 371 -4.14 5.27 -11.64
C ASP A 371 -3.03 4.21 -11.53
N SER A 372 -1.91 4.45 -12.18
CA SER A 372 -0.73 3.59 -12.08
C SER A 372 0.01 3.70 -10.76
N VAL A 373 -0.13 4.84 -10.03
CA VAL A 373 0.56 5.09 -8.77
C VAL A 373 -0.03 4.24 -7.66
N THR A 374 0.83 3.51 -6.97
CA THR A 374 0.45 2.62 -5.86
C THR A 374 1.03 3.05 -4.52
N TYR A 375 2.14 3.80 -4.52
CA TYR A 375 2.83 4.27 -3.30
C TYR A 375 3.17 5.76 -3.42
N ILE A 376 2.90 6.48 -2.34
CA ILE A 376 3.35 7.86 -2.10
C ILE A 376 4.18 7.80 -0.83
N ASP A 377 5.48 8.12 -0.92
CA ASP A 377 6.44 7.99 0.17
C ASP A 377 6.33 9.14 1.17
N ASP A 378 7.15 9.08 2.22
CA ASP A 378 7.21 10.09 3.27
C ASP A 378 7.57 11.46 2.67
N TYR A 379 6.95 12.52 3.18
CA TYR A 379 7.16 13.92 2.76
C TYR A 379 6.98 14.20 1.26
N ALA A 380 6.45 13.26 0.47
CA ALA A 380 6.45 13.32 -1.00
C ALA A 380 5.90 14.63 -1.59
N PHE A 381 4.93 15.27 -0.96
CA PHE A 381 4.33 16.57 -1.32
C PHE A 381 4.33 17.55 -0.15
N ALA A 382 5.12 17.28 0.90
CA ALA A 382 5.15 18.17 2.07
C ALA A 382 5.44 19.64 1.66
N TYR A 383 4.78 20.58 2.33
CA TYR A 383 4.93 22.03 2.10
C TYR A 383 4.61 22.51 0.66
N SER A 384 3.99 21.67 -0.19
CA SER A 384 3.52 22.09 -1.50
C SER A 384 2.26 22.95 -1.41
N ILE A 385 1.99 23.81 -2.42
CA ILE A 385 0.82 24.70 -2.42
C ILE A 385 -0.42 24.13 -3.13
N LEU A 386 -0.53 22.81 -3.18
CA LEU A 386 -1.66 22.12 -3.78
C LEU A 386 -2.99 22.58 -3.18
N SER A 387 -3.98 22.92 -4.02
CA SER A 387 -5.33 23.29 -3.60
C SER A 387 -6.26 22.08 -3.46
N GLU A 388 -6.06 21.07 -4.28
CA GLU A 388 -6.82 19.83 -4.27
C GLU A 388 -5.95 18.64 -4.66
N ILE A 389 -6.29 17.45 -4.14
CA ILE A 389 -5.68 16.19 -4.52
C ILE A 389 -6.74 15.10 -4.66
N THR A 390 -6.61 14.28 -5.67
CA THR A 390 -7.42 13.08 -5.86
C THR A 390 -6.52 11.85 -5.94
N LEU A 391 -6.72 10.93 -5.02
CA LEU A 391 -6.03 9.65 -4.94
C LEU A 391 -6.92 8.54 -5.47
N SER A 392 -6.42 7.77 -6.43
CA SER A 392 -7.15 6.67 -7.06
C SER A 392 -7.32 5.49 -6.10
N GLU A 393 -8.16 4.56 -6.50
CA GLU A 393 -8.37 3.31 -5.75
C GLU A 393 -7.12 2.40 -5.73
N ASN A 394 -6.14 2.64 -6.59
CA ASN A 394 -4.92 1.86 -6.68
C ASN A 394 -3.81 2.31 -5.73
N VAL A 395 -3.93 3.48 -5.11
CA VAL A 395 -2.98 3.93 -4.08
C VAL A 395 -3.17 3.08 -2.83
N LEU A 396 -2.14 2.32 -2.48
CA LEU A 396 -2.14 1.37 -1.36
C LEU A 396 -1.59 1.98 -0.07
N GLN A 397 -0.67 2.95 -0.22
CA GLN A 397 0.02 3.57 0.90
C GLN A 397 0.32 5.03 0.64
N ILE A 398 0.10 5.85 1.67
CA ILE A 398 0.61 7.21 1.81
C ILE A 398 1.56 7.21 3.00
N GLY A 399 2.75 7.78 2.81
CA GLY A 399 3.81 7.87 3.80
C GLY A 399 3.54 8.88 4.92
N GLU A 400 4.45 8.94 5.89
CA GLU A 400 4.44 9.92 6.97
C GLU A 400 4.57 11.33 6.39
N SER A 401 3.74 12.28 6.88
CA SER A 401 3.76 13.69 6.46
C SER A 401 3.75 13.91 4.94
N ALA A 402 3.24 12.95 4.15
CA ALA A 402 3.34 13.00 2.68
C ALA A 402 2.71 14.25 2.06
N PHE A 403 1.70 14.83 2.70
CA PHE A 403 1.07 16.12 2.38
C PHE A 403 1.11 17.08 3.58
N GLY A 404 2.03 16.83 4.53
CA GLY A 404 2.22 17.68 5.70
C GLY A 404 2.59 19.10 5.30
N GLY A 405 2.05 20.11 5.98
CA GLY A 405 2.34 21.50 5.66
C GLY A 405 1.79 22.02 4.32
N CYS A 406 0.92 21.30 3.61
CA CYS A 406 0.26 21.78 2.39
C CYS A 406 -0.84 22.80 2.74
N TRP A 407 -0.48 24.05 2.94
CA TRP A 407 -1.35 25.09 3.50
C TRP A 407 -2.57 25.46 2.65
N CYS A 408 -2.49 25.23 1.33
CA CYS A 408 -3.56 25.54 0.39
C CYS A 408 -4.52 24.38 0.16
N LEU A 409 -4.23 23.17 0.68
CA LEU A 409 -4.96 21.95 0.38
C LEU A 409 -6.33 21.93 1.08
N LYS A 410 -7.38 22.22 0.31
CA LYS A 410 -8.77 22.29 0.81
C LYS A 410 -9.60 21.07 0.49
N LYS A 411 -9.26 20.33 -0.59
CA LYS A 411 -10.05 19.21 -1.07
C LYS A 411 -9.18 17.97 -1.25
N ILE A 412 -9.49 16.94 -0.47
CA ILE A 412 -8.77 15.66 -0.50
C ILE A 412 -9.78 14.56 -0.85
N VAL A 413 -9.61 13.91 -2.01
CA VAL A 413 -10.48 12.83 -2.48
C VAL A 413 -9.71 11.53 -2.42
N ILE A 414 -10.16 10.57 -1.59
CA ILE A 414 -9.53 9.26 -1.39
C ILE A 414 -10.49 8.17 -1.82
N LYS A 415 -10.20 7.52 -2.95
CA LYS A 415 -11.06 6.49 -3.53
C LYS A 415 -10.71 5.05 -3.08
N ASN A 416 -9.63 4.84 -2.34
CA ASN A 416 -9.31 3.55 -1.75
C ASN A 416 -9.93 3.43 -0.35
N TYR A 417 -10.61 2.31 -0.09
CA TYR A 417 -11.29 2.08 1.19
C TYR A 417 -10.33 1.69 2.33
N SER A 418 -9.26 0.96 2.02
CA SER A 418 -8.41 0.28 3.00
C SER A 418 -6.92 0.58 2.85
N MET A 419 -6.56 1.73 2.24
CA MET A 419 -5.16 2.13 2.10
C MET A 419 -4.51 2.38 3.46
N HIS A 420 -3.20 2.22 3.52
CA HIS A 420 -2.42 2.66 4.68
C HIS A 420 -2.15 4.17 4.58
N ILE A 421 -2.45 4.90 5.65
CA ILE A 421 -2.15 6.35 5.75
C ILE A 421 -1.17 6.51 6.90
N GLY A 422 0.00 7.07 6.58
CA GLY A 422 1.08 7.33 7.52
C GLY A 422 0.70 8.41 8.55
N ARG A 423 1.47 8.46 9.62
CA ARG A 423 1.30 9.48 10.66
C ARG A 423 1.45 10.87 10.07
N ASN A 424 0.61 11.82 10.49
CA ASN A 424 0.65 13.21 10.06
C ASN A 424 0.59 13.41 8.53
N ALA A 425 0.09 12.41 7.77
CA ALA A 425 0.12 12.43 6.30
C ALA A 425 -0.48 13.70 5.70
N PHE A 426 -1.45 14.33 6.38
CA PHE A 426 -2.11 15.58 5.99
C PHE A 426 -2.08 16.65 7.09
N ASP A 427 -1.20 16.52 8.08
CA ASP A 427 -1.14 17.39 9.25
C ASP A 427 -0.11 18.52 9.12
N ASN A 428 0.22 19.20 10.23
CA ASN A 428 1.10 20.37 10.30
C ASN A 428 0.61 21.57 9.49
N MET A 429 -0.70 21.86 9.58
CA MET A 429 -1.30 22.97 8.85
C MET A 429 -1.79 24.05 9.82
N PRO A 430 -1.64 25.33 9.48
CA PRO A 430 -2.12 26.42 10.33
C PRO A 430 -3.61 26.28 10.63
N VAL A 431 -3.99 26.59 11.85
CA VAL A 431 -5.35 26.47 12.40
C VAL A 431 -6.40 27.26 11.59
N TRP A 432 -5.97 28.23 10.80
CA TRP A 432 -6.83 29.14 10.02
C TRP A 432 -7.20 28.64 8.60
N VAL A 433 -6.83 27.42 8.19
CA VAL A 433 -7.34 26.87 6.93
C VAL A 433 -8.76 26.35 7.14
N GLU A 434 -9.72 27.28 7.17
CA GLU A 434 -11.13 26.92 7.24
C GLU A 434 -11.58 26.14 5.99
N GLY A 435 -12.37 25.10 6.20
CA GLY A 435 -13.11 24.41 5.14
C GLY A 435 -12.39 23.28 4.43
N ARG A 436 -11.36 22.65 5.03
CA ARG A 436 -10.78 21.42 4.48
C ARG A 436 -11.80 20.29 4.49
N CYS A 437 -11.96 19.62 3.36
CA CYS A 437 -12.89 18.52 3.19
C CYS A 437 -12.20 17.26 2.72
N TYR A 438 -12.36 16.17 3.47
CA TYR A 438 -12.06 14.81 3.02
C TYR A 438 -13.30 14.21 2.35
N TYR A 439 -13.13 13.78 1.11
CA TYR A 439 -14.13 13.00 0.39
C TYR A 439 -13.67 11.56 0.39
N CYS A 440 -14.26 10.73 1.24
CA CYS A 440 -13.88 9.32 1.40
C CYS A 440 -15.11 8.44 1.65
N TYR A 441 -14.92 7.13 1.54
CA TYR A 441 -15.98 6.19 1.84
C TYR A 441 -16.24 6.10 3.35
N GLN A 442 -17.49 6.01 3.74
CA GLN A 442 -17.88 5.83 5.14
C GLN A 442 -17.28 4.53 5.70
N GLY A 443 -16.62 4.61 6.85
CA GLY A 443 -15.93 3.50 7.52
C GLY A 443 -14.59 3.13 6.91
N SER A 444 -14.06 3.93 5.96
CA SER A 444 -12.72 3.74 5.37
C SER A 444 -11.61 4.11 6.36
N THR A 445 -10.37 3.70 6.03
CA THR A 445 -9.17 4.14 6.76
C THR A 445 -8.97 5.65 6.70
N ALA A 446 -9.36 6.27 5.57
CA ALA A 446 -9.31 7.72 5.41
C ALA A 446 -10.28 8.46 6.35
N GLN A 447 -11.49 7.92 6.57
CA GLN A 447 -12.40 8.49 7.56
C GLN A 447 -11.82 8.35 8.97
N LYS A 448 -11.32 7.18 9.34
CA LYS A 448 -10.71 6.98 10.66
C LYS A 448 -9.55 7.95 10.90
N TYR A 449 -8.67 8.11 9.90
CA TYR A 449 -7.57 9.06 9.97
C TYR A 449 -8.08 10.49 10.20
N ALA A 450 -9.10 10.93 9.44
CA ALA A 450 -9.71 12.25 9.60
C ALA A 450 -10.38 12.43 10.95
N ASP A 451 -11.04 11.39 11.50
CA ASP A 451 -11.72 11.41 12.80
C ASP A 451 -10.68 11.43 13.96
N GLU A 452 -9.56 10.72 13.83
CA GLU A 452 -8.48 10.68 14.82
C GLU A 452 -7.63 11.97 14.83
N ALA A 453 -7.40 12.58 13.66
CA ALA A 453 -6.69 13.85 13.54
C ALA A 453 -7.51 15.06 14.06
N ALA A 454 -8.79 14.86 14.37
CA ALA A 454 -9.70 15.92 14.86
C ALA A 454 -9.48 16.31 16.33
N ASP A 455 -8.37 15.97 16.98
CA ASP A 455 -8.03 16.29 18.38
C ASP A 455 -7.92 17.82 18.64
N GLY A 456 -8.94 18.57 18.28
CA GLY A 456 -9.22 19.93 18.76
C GLY A 456 -8.72 21.08 17.89
N VAL A 457 -7.91 20.87 16.84
CA VAL A 457 -7.29 21.98 16.08
C VAL A 457 -7.76 22.09 14.62
N CYS A 458 -8.16 21.00 13.97
CA CYS A 458 -8.71 21.04 12.62
C CYS A 458 -10.06 20.31 12.55
N LYS A 459 -11.14 21.02 12.27
CA LYS A 459 -12.43 20.38 11.93
C LYS A 459 -12.34 19.82 10.51
N PHE A 460 -12.01 18.55 10.38
CA PHE A 460 -12.14 17.83 9.13
C PHE A 460 -13.61 17.54 8.85
N MET A 461 -14.14 18.06 7.76
CA MET A 461 -15.49 17.68 7.30
C MET A 461 -15.36 16.47 6.37
N THR A 462 -15.69 15.29 6.87
CA THR A 462 -15.81 14.10 6.00
C THR A 462 -17.12 14.19 5.20
N ARG A 463 -17.02 14.08 3.89
CA ARG A 463 -18.18 13.94 3.02
C ARG A 463 -18.16 12.55 2.40
N PRO A 464 -19.25 11.77 2.45
CA PRO A 464 -19.27 10.46 1.85
C PRO A 464 -19.08 10.60 0.33
N LEU A 465 -18.10 9.89 -0.21
CA LEU A 465 -18.11 9.55 -1.62
C LEU A 465 -19.35 8.69 -1.87
N HIS A 466 -19.90 8.72 -3.08
CA HIS A 466 -21.02 7.87 -3.49
C HIS A 466 -20.79 6.43 -3.02
N SER A 467 -21.88 5.71 -2.75
CA SER A 467 -21.85 4.32 -2.28
C SER A 467 -20.79 3.46 -2.98
N ILE A 468 -20.09 2.62 -2.22
CA ILE A 468 -19.07 1.68 -2.76
C ILE A 468 -19.74 0.79 -3.79
N ASN A 469 -19.30 0.84 -5.04
CA ASN A 469 -19.82 -0.06 -6.06
C ASN A 469 -19.21 -1.46 -5.87
N ILE A 470 -20.04 -2.43 -5.49
CA ILE A 470 -19.62 -3.81 -5.22
C ILE A 470 -19.07 -4.53 -6.45
N THR A 471 -19.17 -3.94 -7.65
CA THR A 471 -18.60 -4.50 -8.89
C THR A 471 -17.19 -4.02 -9.18
N ASP A 472 -16.71 -2.98 -8.48
CA ASP A 472 -15.40 -2.42 -8.70
C ASP A 472 -14.30 -3.37 -8.18
N LYS A 473 -13.19 -3.43 -8.89
CA LYS A 473 -12.07 -4.30 -8.51
C LYS A 473 -11.49 -3.94 -7.15
N SER A 474 -11.41 -2.66 -6.84
CA SER A 474 -10.93 -2.12 -5.56
C SER A 474 -11.81 -2.51 -4.38
N ALA A 475 -13.10 -2.72 -4.61
CA ALA A 475 -14.02 -3.19 -3.58
C ALA A 475 -13.68 -4.60 -3.08
N ASN A 476 -12.83 -5.35 -3.78
CA ASN A 476 -12.39 -6.70 -3.46
C ASN A 476 -13.54 -7.59 -2.96
N THR A 477 -14.67 -7.54 -3.71
CA THR A 477 -15.90 -8.19 -3.31
C THR A 477 -15.79 -9.71 -3.43
N THR A 478 -16.01 -10.40 -2.31
CA THR A 478 -16.11 -11.86 -2.29
C THR A 478 -17.51 -12.31 -1.94
N ILE A 479 -17.98 -13.35 -2.62
CA ILE A 479 -19.31 -13.95 -2.40
C ILE A 479 -19.15 -15.45 -2.25
N THR A 480 -19.52 -15.96 -1.08
CA THR A 480 -19.46 -17.39 -0.75
C THR A 480 -20.83 -17.93 -0.33
N GLY A 481 -20.97 -19.23 -0.13
CA GLY A 481 -22.21 -19.85 0.33
C GLY A 481 -23.24 -20.13 -0.78
N ILE A 482 -22.89 -19.90 -2.06
CA ILE A 482 -23.74 -20.24 -3.19
C ILE A 482 -23.33 -21.61 -3.73
N GLY A 483 -24.24 -22.57 -3.70
CA GLY A 483 -23.97 -23.92 -4.16
C GLY A 483 -25.17 -24.54 -4.87
N ASN A 484 -24.92 -25.63 -5.61
CA ASN A 484 -25.96 -26.38 -6.27
C ASN A 484 -26.97 -26.95 -5.27
N ARG A 485 -28.25 -27.03 -5.66
CA ARG A 485 -29.35 -27.49 -4.81
C ARG A 485 -30.15 -28.60 -5.51
N ILE A 486 -30.81 -29.40 -4.71
CA ILE A 486 -31.69 -30.45 -5.19
C ILE A 486 -33.10 -29.85 -5.38
N PHE A 487 -33.73 -30.17 -6.49
CA PHE A 487 -35.10 -29.77 -6.78
C PHE A 487 -36.09 -30.32 -5.73
N THR A 488 -36.85 -29.44 -5.11
CA THR A 488 -37.82 -29.76 -4.05
C THR A 488 -39.27 -29.62 -4.48
N GLY A 489 -39.52 -28.94 -5.59
CA GLY A 489 -40.87 -28.55 -6.05
C GLY A 489 -41.28 -27.14 -5.61
N ASN A 490 -40.56 -26.55 -4.67
CA ASN A 490 -40.77 -25.18 -4.18
C ASN A 490 -39.67 -24.26 -4.67
N GLU A 491 -39.83 -22.96 -4.44
CA GLU A 491 -38.77 -22.00 -4.66
C GLU A 491 -37.57 -22.32 -3.77
N ILE A 492 -36.36 -22.28 -4.36
CA ILE A 492 -35.12 -22.60 -3.69
C ILE A 492 -34.36 -21.30 -3.44
N LYS A 493 -34.16 -20.98 -2.18
CA LYS A 493 -33.30 -19.89 -1.73
C LYS A 493 -32.03 -20.46 -1.15
N GLN A 494 -30.90 -19.75 -1.40
CA GLN A 494 -29.61 -20.09 -0.79
C GLN A 494 -29.60 -19.62 0.65
N THR A 495 -29.10 -20.45 1.54
CA THR A 495 -28.87 -20.11 2.95
C THR A 495 -27.36 -20.02 3.18
N GLY A 496 -26.91 -19.04 3.97
CA GLY A 496 -25.49 -18.87 4.30
C GLY A 496 -24.66 -18.13 3.23
N ILE A 497 -25.31 -17.32 2.38
CA ILE A 497 -24.57 -16.40 1.50
C ILE A 497 -23.85 -15.38 2.38
N VAL A 498 -22.53 -15.26 2.18
CA VAL A 498 -21.69 -14.25 2.78
C VAL A 498 -21.17 -13.36 1.66
N VAL A 499 -21.44 -12.08 1.77
CA VAL A 499 -20.91 -11.02 0.91
C VAL A 499 -19.92 -10.22 1.72
N THR A 500 -18.67 -10.12 1.25
CA THR A 500 -17.63 -9.32 1.90
C THR A 500 -17.14 -8.29 0.90
N VAL A 501 -17.05 -7.04 1.31
CA VAL A 501 -16.59 -5.91 0.50
C VAL A 501 -15.50 -5.20 1.27
N CYS A 502 -14.32 -4.99 0.69
CA CYS A 502 -13.16 -4.39 1.36
C CYS A 502 -12.84 -5.04 2.72
N GLY A 503 -12.96 -6.38 2.81
CA GLY A 503 -12.75 -7.12 4.05
C GLY A 503 -13.91 -7.08 5.06
N LYS A 504 -14.90 -6.20 4.90
CA LYS A 504 -16.07 -6.09 5.78
C LYS A 504 -17.18 -7.02 5.32
N LYS A 505 -17.69 -7.85 6.22
CA LYS A 505 -18.86 -8.70 5.99
C LYS A 505 -20.14 -7.85 6.02
N LEU A 506 -20.91 -7.94 4.95
CA LEU A 506 -22.15 -7.18 4.75
C LEU A 506 -23.36 -7.89 5.35
N SER A 507 -24.37 -7.10 5.77
CA SER A 507 -25.63 -7.54 6.33
C SER A 507 -26.74 -7.55 5.27
N LEU A 508 -27.44 -8.68 5.16
CA LEU A 508 -28.59 -8.81 4.25
C LEU A 508 -29.74 -7.91 4.73
N GLY A 509 -30.27 -7.10 3.83
CA GLY A 509 -31.39 -6.19 4.07
C GLY A 509 -30.96 -4.75 4.32
N SER A 510 -29.89 -4.48 5.06
CA SER A 510 -29.29 -3.15 5.25
C SER A 510 -28.30 -2.80 4.15
N ASP A 511 -27.33 -3.68 3.92
CA ASP A 511 -26.17 -3.42 3.05
C ASP A 511 -26.33 -4.01 1.64
N TYR A 512 -27.13 -5.05 1.49
CA TYR A 512 -27.44 -5.64 0.19
C TYR A 512 -28.77 -6.37 0.18
N THR A 513 -29.29 -6.62 -1.01
CA THR A 513 -30.50 -7.40 -1.26
C THR A 513 -30.22 -8.57 -2.18
N LEU A 514 -31.09 -9.61 -2.12
CA LEU A 514 -31.03 -10.79 -2.97
C LEU A 514 -32.30 -10.90 -3.79
N LYS A 515 -32.17 -11.00 -5.11
CA LYS A 515 -33.25 -11.32 -6.03
C LYS A 515 -32.93 -12.65 -6.69
N TYR A 516 -33.94 -13.56 -6.70
CA TYR A 516 -33.81 -14.86 -7.33
C TYR A 516 -34.62 -14.92 -8.61
N GLU A 517 -34.07 -15.56 -9.64
CA GLU A 517 -34.73 -15.82 -10.91
C GLU A 517 -34.52 -17.29 -11.29
N ASN A 518 -35.56 -17.92 -11.84
CA ASN A 518 -35.56 -19.32 -12.24
C ASN A 518 -35.23 -20.33 -11.11
N ASN A 519 -35.47 -19.95 -9.87
CA ASN A 519 -35.12 -20.76 -8.68
C ASN A 519 -36.15 -21.79 -8.27
N LYS A 520 -37.19 -22.04 -9.11
CA LYS A 520 -38.26 -23.00 -8.88
C LYS A 520 -38.15 -24.23 -9.77
N ASN A 521 -37.44 -24.18 -10.88
CA ASN A 521 -37.35 -25.21 -11.88
C ASN A 521 -35.98 -25.88 -11.93
N ILE A 522 -35.87 -27.06 -12.48
CA ILE A 522 -34.62 -27.77 -12.73
C ILE A 522 -33.85 -27.06 -13.82
N GLY A 523 -32.57 -26.74 -13.54
CA GLY A 523 -31.66 -26.07 -14.45
C GLY A 523 -30.89 -24.95 -13.74
N LYS A 524 -30.41 -23.99 -14.51
CA LYS A 524 -29.58 -22.88 -14.01
C LYS A 524 -30.48 -21.80 -13.40
N ALA A 525 -30.34 -21.58 -12.13
CA ALA A 525 -30.96 -20.48 -11.39
C ALA A 525 -30.00 -19.32 -11.24
N LYS A 526 -30.51 -18.10 -11.09
CA LYS A 526 -29.79 -16.86 -11.01
C LYS A 526 -30.05 -16.19 -9.66
N ILE A 527 -29.03 -15.64 -9.06
CA ILE A 527 -29.11 -14.76 -7.91
C ILE A 527 -28.49 -13.41 -8.32
N VAL A 528 -29.23 -12.35 -8.13
CA VAL A 528 -28.74 -10.98 -8.24
C VAL A 528 -28.54 -10.44 -6.83
N ILE A 529 -27.30 -10.06 -6.51
CA ILE A 529 -26.89 -9.43 -5.26
C ILE A 529 -26.76 -7.94 -5.59
N THR A 530 -27.59 -7.12 -5.01
CA THR A 530 -27.60 -5.66 -5.25
C THR A 530 -27.24 -4.93 -3.98
N GLY A 531 -26.23 -4.07 -4.05
CA GLY A 531 -25.82 -3.19 -2.97
C GLY A 531 -26.95 -2.24 -2.56
N LYS A 532 -27.01 -1.88 -1.28
CA LYS A 532 -28.00 -0.99 -0.67
C LYS A 532 -27.32 -0.10 0.38
N GLY A 533 -27.83 1.10 0.61
CA GLY A 533 -27.26 2.04 1.59
C GLY A 533 -25.89 2.55 1.13
N ASN A 534 -24.87 2.20 1.87
CA ASN A 534 -23.47 2.58 1.56
C ASN A 534 -22.85 1.79 0.38
N TYR A 535 -23.62 0.91 -0.25
CA TYR A 535 -23.16 0.04 -1.33
C TYR A 535 -24.06 0.18 -2.54
N ALA A 536 -23.49 0.14 -3.74
CA ALA A 536 -24.18 0.22 -5.02
C ALA A 536 -23.73 -0.91 -5.96
N GLY A 537 -24.35 -0.98 -7.13
CA GLY A 537 -24.02 -1.98 -8.15
C GLY A 537 -24.70 -3.33 -7.90
N SER A 538 -24.58 -4.24 -8.87
CA SER A 538 -25.21 -5.56 -8.80
C SER A 538 -24.31 -6.65 -9.36
N ILE A 539 -24.13 -7.72 -8.61
CA ILE A 539 -23.38 -8.90 -9.03
C ILE A 539 -24.35 -10.07 -9.27
N THR A 540 -24.21 -10.71 -10.41
CA THR A 540 -24.98 -11.90 -10.76
C THR A 540 -24.17 -13.17 -10.51
N LYS A 541 -24.76 -14.12 -9.77
CA LYS A 541 -24.21 -15.46 -9.57
C LYS A 541 -25.23 -16.51 -10.02
N TYR A 542 -24.76 -17.70 -10.31
CA TYR A 542 -25.59 -18.80 -10.77
C TYR A 542 -25.37 -20.04 -9.92
N PHE A 543 -26.43 -20.88 -9.83
CA PHE A 543 -26.34 -22.21 -9.25
C PHE A 543 -27.27 -23.17 -9.99
N ASP A 544 -26.96 -24.45 -9.98
CA ASP A 544 -27.80 -25.47 -10.62
C ASP A 544 -28.80 -26.08 -9.64
N ILE A 545 -30.04 -26.17 -10.09
CA ILE A 545 -31.09 -26.98 -9.46
C ILE A 545 -31.09 -28.33 -10.16
N LYS A 546 -30.64 -29.35 -9.46
CA LYS A 546 -30.42 -30.69 -9.98
C LYS A 546 -31.53 -31.64 -9.54
N ILE A 547 -31.89 -32.61 -10.39
CA ILE A 547 -32.74 -33.73 -10.02
C ILE A 547 -31.83 -34.91 -9.62
N VAL A 548 -32.29 -35.71 -8.68
CA VAL A 548 -31.52 -36.87 -8.16
C VAL A 548 -32.08 -38.17 -8.73
N LEU A 549 -31.18 -39.04 -9.18
CA LEU A 549 -31.52 -40.42 -9.56
C LEU A 549 -32.09 -41.14 -8.31
N GLY A 550 -33.26 -41.82 -8.52
CA GLY A 550 -33.96 -42.45 -7.42
C GLY A 550 -34.88 -41.52 -6.61
N GLY A 551 -34.79 -40.20 -6.84
CA GLY A 551 -35.65 -39.21 -6.19
C GLY A 551 -37.13 -39.44 -6.50
N THR A 552 -38.02 -39.23 -5.50
CA THR A 552 -39.46 -39.39 -5.63
C THR A 552 -40.18 -38.06 -5.64
N TYR A 553 -41.04 -37.87 -6.63
CA TYR A 553 -41.74 -36.60 -6.85
C TYR A 553 -43.28 -36.85 -7.00
N LYS A 554 -44.04 -35.87 -6.56
CA LYS A 554 -45.51 -35.88 -6.71
C LYS A 554 -45.87 -34.94 -7.87
N VAL A 555 -46.72 -35.40 -8.77
CA VAL A 555 -47.34 -34.59 -9.83
C VAL A 555 -48.82 -34.88 -9.83
N GLY A 556 -49.60 -33.88 -9.44
CA GLY A 556 -51.02 -34.11 -9.14
C GLY A 556 -51.24 -35.17 -8.09
N SER A 557 -52.11 -36.15 -8.38
CA SER A 557 -52.41 -37.27 -7.48
C SER A 557 -51.46 -38.48 -7.60
N LEU A 558 -50.40 -38.37 -8.42
CA LEU A 558 -49.51 -39.52 -8.71
C LEU A 558 -48.12 -39.28 -8.18
N LYS A 559 -47.46 -40.41 -7.80
CA LYS A 559 -46.06 -40.41 -7.31
C LYS A 559 -45.15 -41.08 -8.33
N TYR A 560 -44.02 -40.48 -8.61
CA TYR A 560 -43.06 -40.98 -9.59
C TYR A 560 -41.66 -41.06 -8.95
N LYS A 561 -40.86 -42.03 -9.42
CA LYS A 561 -39.44 -42.18 -9.06
C LYS A 561 -38.60 -42.03 -10.30
N ILE A 562 -37.57 -41.20 -10.22
CA ILE A 562 -36.62 -41.01 -11.33
C ILE A 562 -35.78 -42.27 -11.52
N THR A 563 -35.79 -42.81 -12.73
CA THR A 563 -34.98 -43.98 -13.13
C THR A 563 -33.85 -43.63 -14.08
N ASN A 564 -33.96 -42.47 -14.75
CA ASN A 564 -32.86 -41.83 -15.47
C ASN A 564 -33.02 -40.32 -15.33
N ALA A 565 -31.99 -39.67 -14.77
CA ALA A 565 -31.99 -38.24 -14.46
C ALA A 565 -31.57 -37.34 -15.67
N SER A 566 -31.38 -37.90 -16.84
CA SER A 566 -31.03 -37.15 -18.06
C SER A 566 -32.09 -36.11 -18.40
N LEU A 567 -31.63 -34.86 -18.65
CA LEU A 567 -32.53 -33.73 -18.97
C LEU A 567 -32.79 -33.54 -20.46
N ASN A 568 -32.07 -34.24 -21.34
CA ASN A 568 -32.13 -34.06 -22.82
C ASN A 568 -33.24 -34.90 -23.49
N GLY A 569 -34.41 -34.96 -22.88
CA GLY A 569 -35.54 -35.78 -23.38
C GLY A 569 -35.36 -37.31 -23.24
N LYS A 570 -34.21 -37.75 -22.70
CA LYS A 570 -33.90 -39.15 -22.42
C LYS A 570 -34.25 -39.60 -20.99
N GLY A 571 -34.65 -38.66 -20.13
CA GLY A 571 -35.03 -38.95 -18.74
C GLY A 571 -36.24 -39.87 -18.64
N THR A 572 -36.21 -40.80 -17.69
CA THR A 572 -37.27 -41.77 -17.47
C THR A 572 -37.71 -41.86 -16.02
N MET A 573 -38.95 -42.29 -15.84
CA MET A 573 -39.57 -42.45 -14.52
C MET A 573 -40.37 -43.71 -14.40
N THR A 574 -40.48 -44.20 -13.17
CA THR A 574 -41.43 -45.25 -12.78
C THR A 574 -42.58 -44.62 -12.01
N LEU A 575 -43.80 -44.95 -12.40
CA LEU A 575 -45.00 -44.57 -11.65
C LEU A 575 -45.13 -45.47 -10.42
N LEU A 576 -45.02 -44.89 -9.24
CA LEU A 576 -45.04 -45.61 -7.94
C LEU A 576 -46.48 -45.89 -7.42
N GLY A 577 -47.44 -45.04 -7.82
CA GLY A 577 -48.80 -45.15 -7.31
C GLY A 577 -49.47 -43.76 -7.18
N SER A 578 -50.50 -43.69 -6.36
CA SER A 578 -51.29 -42.49 -6.11
C SER A 578 -51.14 -42.00 -4.67
N THR A 579 -51.26 -40.69 -4.47
CA THR A 579 -51.34 -40.03 -3.15
C THR A 579 -52.70 -40.25 -2.46
N TYR A 580 -53.74 -40.61 -3.24
CA TYR A 580 -55.05 -40.89 -2.65
C TYR A 580 -55.07 -42.18 -1.82
N LYS A 581 -55.80 -42.19 -0.73
CA LYS A 581 -56.10 -43.41 0.04
C LYS A 581 -56.88 -44.42 -0.80
N ASN A 582 -56.78 -45.72 -0.49
CA ASN A 582 -57.47 -46.76 -1.23
C ASN A 582 -59.03 -46.63 -1.22
N SER A 583 -59.52 -45.97 -0.19
CA SER A 583 -60.94 -45.69 0.01
C SER A 583 -61.47 -44.45 -0.75
N ASN A 584 -60.64 -43.74 -1.49
CA ASN A 584 -61.05 -42.51 -2.18
C ASN A 584 -61.96 -42.85 -3.40
N LYS A 585 -63.26 -42.56 -3.30
CA LYS A 585 -64.25 -42.77 -4.36
C LYS A 585 -64.02 -41.90 -5.62
N LYS A 586 -63.35 -40.72 -5.46
CA LYS A 586 -63.06 -39.80 -6.58
C LYS A 586 -61.99 -40.36 -7.50
N PHE A 587 -61.10 -41.27 -7.04
CA PHE A 587 -60.09 -41.91 -7.88
C PHE A 587 -60.62 -43.10 -8.63
N ASN A 588 -61.45 -42.83 -9.62
CA ASN A 588 -62.18 -43.89 -10.39
C ASN A 588 -61.59 -44.12 -11.80
N THR A 589 -60.75 -43.20 -12.30
CA THR A 589 -60.11 -43.33 -13.62
C THR A 589 -58.63 -43.03 -13.47
N LEU A 590 -57.76 -43.87 -14.00
CA LEU A 590 -56.33 -43.69 -14.08
C LEU A 590 -55.94 -43.64 -15.56
N THR A 591 -55.50 -42.47 -16.00
CA THR A 591 -54.80 -42.30 -17.29
C THR A 591 -53.35 -42.05 -17.03
N ILE A 592 -52.49 -42.96 -17.45
CA ILE A 592 -51.06 -42.83 -17.34
C ILE A 592 -50.53 -42.20 -18.63
N GLY A 593 -50.14 -40.95 -18.58
CA GLY A 593 -49.59 -40.22 -19.72
C GLY A 593 -48.27 -40.79 -20.20
N ASP A 594 -47.90 -40.50 -21.41
CA ASP A 594 -46.59 -40.89 -21.96
C ASP A 594 -45.42 -40.18 -21.33
N THR A 595 -45.64 -38.96 -20.84
CA THR A 595 -44.63 -38.13 -20.19
C THR A 595 -45.24 -37.40 -18.99
N VAL A 596 -44.36 -36.97 -18.11
CA VAL A 596 -44.67 -36.09 -16.97
C VAL A 596 -43.66 -34.95 -16.89
N VAL A 597 -44.09 -33.76 -16.49
CA VAL A 597 -43.26 -32.60 -16.30
C VAL A 597 -42.92 -32.44 -14.81
N ILE A 598 -41.66 -32.36 -14.48
CA ILE A 598 -41.15 -32.11 -13.12
C ILE A 598 -40.13 -30.99 -13.20
N GLY A 599 -40.34 -29.92 -12.47
CA GLY A 599 -39.44 -28.76 -12.44
C GLY A 599 -39.16 -28.19 -13.85
N GLY A 600 -40.19 -28.10 -14.70
CA GLY A 600 -40.05 -27.59 -16.07
C GLY A 600 -39.44 -28.59 -17.07
N LYS A 601 -39.00 -29.78 -16.65
CA LYS A 601 -38.39 -30.79 -17.52
C LYS A 601 -39.31 -31.97 -17.73
N ARG A 602 -39.35 -32.50 -18.98
CA ARG A 602 -40.21 -33.58 -19.40
C ARG A 602 -39.49 -34.93 -19.27
N PHE A 603 -40.13 -35.88 -18.58
CA PHE A 603 -39.64 -37.25 -18.38
C PHE A 603 -40.61 -38.25 -18.99
N LYS A 604 -40.11 -39.33 -19.60
CA LYS A 604 -40.93 -40.41 -20.11
C LYS A 604 -41.34 -41.35 -18.96
N VAL A 605 -42.60 -41.69 -18.86
CA VAL A 605 -43.06 -42.72 -17.91
C VAL A 605 -42.93 -44.07 -18.56
N THR A 606 -41.93 -44.86 -18.13
CA THR A 606 -41.56 -46.12 -18.81
C THR A 606 -42.00 -47.36 -18.05
N SER A 607 -42.34 -47.26 -16.77
CA SER A 607 -42.79 -48.42 -15.99
C SER A 607 -43.81 -48.05 -14.92
N ILE A 608 -44.56 -49.03 -14.49
CA ILE A 608 -45.46 -49.01 -13.34
C ILE A 608 -44.83 -49.91 -12.28
N ALA A 609 -44.63 -49.42 -11.07
CA ALA A 609 -44.01 -50.17 -9.99
C ALA A 609 -44.84 -51.38 -9.55
N PRO A 610 -44.20 -52.40 -8.95
CA PRO A 610 -44.94 -53.49 -8.29
C PRO A 610 -45.89 -52.94 -7.22
N LYS A 611 -47.13 -53.52 -7.15
CA LYS A 611 -48.19 -53.15 -6.20
C LYS A 611 -48.65 -51.67 -6.27
N ALA A 612 -48.29 -50.90 -7.30
CA ALA A 612 -48.50 -49.44 -7.39
C ALA A 612 -49.98 -49.02 -7.15
N PHE A 613 -50.93 -49.78 -7.61
CA PHE A 613 -52.38 -49.54 -7.47
C PHE A 613 -53.14 -50.76 -6.94
N SER A 614 -52.48 -51.64 -6.21
CA SER A 614 -53.11 -52.84 -5.65
C SER A 614 -54.26 -52.47 -4.70
N ASN A 615 -55.36 -53.23 -4.76
CA ASN A 615 -56.54 -53.12 -3.92
C ASN A 615 -57.30 -51.77 -4.03
N ARG A 616 -57.20 -51.08 -5.16
CA ARG A 616 -57.96 -49.85 -5.43
C ARG A 616 -59.41 -50.18 -5.76
N LYS A 617 -60.26 -50.26 -4.73
CA LYS A 617 -61.65 -50.75 -4.85
C LYS A 617 -62.56 -49.87 -5.73
N TYR A 618 -62.24 -48.58 -5.89
CA TYR A 618 -63.08 -47.64 -6.67
C TYR A 618 -62.55 -47.33 -8.07
N LEU A 619 -61.37 -47.85 -8.43
CA LEU A 619 -60.75 -47.64 -9.75
C LEU A 619 -61.58 -48.44 -10.82
N LYS A 620 -62.20 -47.73 -11.76
CA LYS A 620 -63.08 -48.31 -12.79
C LYS A 620 -62.40 -48.44 -14.16
N LYS A 621 -61.57 -47.48 -14.53
CA LYS A 621 -60.88 -47.41 -15.84
C LYS A 621 -59.43 -47.20 -15.71
N VAL A 622 -58.58 -47.92 -16.45
CA VAL A 622 -57.16 -47.77 -16.53
C VAL A 622 -56.73 -47.63 -18.00
N VAL A 623 -56.03 -46.52 -18.31
CA VAL A 623 -55.41 -46.28 -19.62
C VAL A 623 -53.93 -46.18 -19.43
N ILE A 624 -53.15 -47.10 -19.99
CA ILE A 624 -51.74 -47.20 -19.91
C ILE A 624 -51.15 -46.58 -21.16
N GLY A 625 -50.29 -45.49 -20.96
CA GLY A 625 -49.70 -44.73 -22.03
C GLY A 625 -48.70 -45.50 -22.89
N SER A 626 -48.37 -44.92 -24.02
CA SER A 626 -47.58 -45.57 -25.07
C SER A 626 -46.11 -45.76 -24.68
N ASN A 627 -45.53 -44.93 -23.77
CA ASN A 627 -44.14 -45.04 -23.33
C ASN A 627 -43.94 -46.11 -22.26
N ILE A 628 -45.01 -46.67 -21.67
CA ILE A 628 -44.86 -47.72 -20.66
C ILE A 628 -44.35 -49.00 -21.35
N GLN A 629 -43.24 -49.51 -20.85
CA GLN A 629 -42.63 -50.77 -21.30
C GLN A 629 -42.87 -51.92 -20.32
N GLN A 630 -43.06 -51.61 -19.05
CA GLN A 630 -43.21 -52.60 -17.98
C GLN A 630 -44.39 -52.28 -17.05
N ILE A 631 -45.23 -53.26 -16.79
CA ILE A 631 -46.23 -53.23 -15.73
C ILE A 631 -45.73 -54.17 -14.62
N GLY A 632 -45.54 -53.63 -13.43
CA GLY A 632 -44.94 -54.35 -12.26
C GLY A 632 -45.82 -55.46 -11.75
N SER A 633 -45.28 -56.41 -11.03
CA SER A 633 -46.01 -57.50 -10.38
C SER A 633 -47.09 -56.98 -9.41
N LYS A 634 -48.26 -57.51 -9.45
CA LYS A 634 -49.44 -57.10 -8.65
C LYS A 634 -49.80 -55.62 -8.78
N ALA A 635 -49.41 -54.94 -9.84
CA ALA A 635 -49.59 -53.47 -9.99
C ALA A 635 -51.07 -53.05 -9.81
N PHE A 636 -52.03 -53.84 -10.30
CA PHE A 636 -53.46 -53.62 -10.17
C PHE A 636 -54.16 -54.81 -9.48
N TYR A 637 -53.46 -55.62 -8.74
CA TYR A 637 -54.03 -56.78 -8.04
C TYR A 637 -55.18 -56.37 -7.14
N GLY A 638 -56.29 -57.12 -7.18
CA GLY A 638 -57.46 -56.92 -6.31
C GLY A 638 -58.27 -55.65 -6.56
N CYS A 639 -58.07 -54.97 -7.70
CA CYS A 639 -58.88 -53.81 -8.13
C CYS A 639 -60.22 -54.30 -8.65
N THR A 640 -61.15 -54.67 -7.79
CA THR A 640 -62.39 -55.39 -8.09
C THR A 640 -63.39 -54.60 -9.00
N SER A 641 -63.35 -53.28 -8.97
CA SER A 641 -64.22 -52.38 -9.78
C SER A 641 -63.65 -52.03 -11.14
N ILE A 642 -62.44 -52.37 -11.49
CA ILE A 642 -61.91 -52.12 -12.82
C ILE A 642 -62.78 -52.86 -13.83
N ASN A 643 -63.37 -52.12 -14.71
CA ASN A 643 -64.17 -52.66 -15.82
C ASN A 643 -63.50 -52.62 -17.19
N THR A 644 -62.56 -51.63 -17.35
CA THR A 644 -61.83 -51.40 -18.59
C THR A 644 -60.37 -51.15 -18.38
N VAL A 645 -59.53 -51.87 -19.13
CA VAL A 645 -58.07 -51.63 -19.19
C VAL A 645 -57.61 -51.46 -20.61
N VAL A 646 -56.86 -50.41 -20.91
CA VAL A 646 -56.19 -50.19 -22.19
C VAL A 646 -54.69 -50.29 -21.98
N ILE A 647 -54.02 -51.25 -22.60
CA ILE A 647 -52.59 -51.48 -22.53
C ILE A 647 -51.89 -50.84 -23.72
N GLY A 648 -50.96 -49.93 -23.47
CA GLY A 648 -50.21 -49.10 -24.45
C GLY A 648 -49.36 -49.92 -25.43
N LYS A 649 -48.98 -49.30 -26.56
CA LYS A 649 -48.41 -50.00 -27.74
C LYS A 649 -46.93 -50.50 -27.47
N ASN A 650 -46.22 -49.99 -26.48
CA ASN A 650 -44.79 -50.33 -26.20
C ASN A 650 -44.65 -51.27 -24.98
N VAL A 651 -45.71 -51.73 -24.35
CA VAL A 651 -45.62 -52.65 -23.22
C VAL A 651 -44.99 -53.97 -23.66
N ARG A 652 -43.88 -54.32 -23.00
CA ARG A 652 -43.09 -55.52 -23.27
C ARG A 652 -43.17 -56.53 -22.15
N ILE A 653 -43.35 -56.05 -20.91
CA ILE A 653 -43.46 -56.93 -19.73
C ILE A 653 -44.71 -56.63 -18.95
N ILE A 654 -45.46 -57.68 -18.63
CA ILE A 654 -46.62 -57.67 -17.72
C ILE A 654 -46.26 -58.57 -16.53
N GLY A 655 -46.07 -57.99 -15.34
CA GLY A 655 -45.64 -58.73 -14.15
C GLY A 655 -46.64 -59.77 -13.64
N SER A 656 -46.18 -60.67 -12.79
CA SER A 656 -47.02 -61.69 -12.19
C SER A 656 -48.19 -61.09 -11.43
N GLN A 657 -49.35 -61.67 -11.58
CA GLN A 657 -50.56 -61.24 -10.88
C GLN A 657 -50.96 -59.75 -11.10
N SER A 658 -50.44 -59.10 -12.08
CA SER A 658 -50.61 -57.64 -12.25
C SER A 658 -52.06 -57.19 -12.32
N PHE A 659 -52.97 -57.97 -12.91
CA PHE A 659 -54.41 -57.74 -12.95
C PHE A 659 -55.19 -58.89 -12.28
N ALA A 660 -54.58 -59.73 -11.49
CA ALA A 660 -55.26 -60.81 -10.83
C ALA A 660 -56.29 -60.26 -9.82
N ASN A 661 -57.38 -60.98 -9.66
CA ASN A 661 -58.53 -60.63 -8.83
C ASN A 661 -59.28 -59.32 -9.23
N CYS A 662 -59.09 -58.85 -10.46
CA CYS A 662 -59.88 -57.76 -10.99
C CYS A 662 -61.19 -58.31 -11.49
N ARG A 663 -62.09 -58.77 -10.60
CA ARG A 663 -63.32 -59.50 -10.93
C ARG A 663 -64.32 -58.73 -11.78
N GLY A 664 -64.27 -57.40 -11.79
CA GLY A 664 -65.06 -56.48 -12.61
C GLY A 664 -64.54 -56.28 -14.03
N LEU A 665 -63.37 -56.80 -14.41
CA LEU A 665 -62.64 -56.45 -15.65
C LEU A 665 -63.30 -57.11 -16.86
N LYS A 666 -64.24 -56.37 -17.50
CA LYS A 666 -65.06 -56.80 -18.65
C LYS A 666 -64.46 -56.51 -20.03
N LYS A 667 -63.61 -55.45 -20.11
CA LYS A 667 -63.00 -54.99 -21.37
C LYS A 667 -61.48 -54.76 -21.23
N ILE A 668 -60.70 -55.43 -22.07
CA ILE A 668 -59.26 -55.27 -22.18
C ILE A 668 -58.94 -54.95 -23.63
N VAL A 669 -58.18 -53.86 -23.85
CA VAL A 669 -57.64 -53.50 -25.16
C VAL A 669 -56.10 -53.55 -25.07
N ILE A 670 -55.48 -54.50 -25.76
CA ILE A 670 -54.03 -54.69 -25.81
C ILE A 670 -53.52 -54.11 -27.14
N LYS A 671 -52.85 -52.97 -27.09
CA LYS A 671 -52.32 -52.30 -28.28
C LYS A 671 -50.89 -52.75 -28.64
N THR A 672 -50.17 -53.34 -27.70
CA THR A 672 -48.80 -53.81 -27.91
C THR A 672 -48.71 -55.05 -28.74
N SER A 673 -47.69 -55.16 -29.58
CA SER A 673 -47.39 -56.40 -30.39
C SER A 673 -46.11 -57.11 -29.82
N PHE A 674 -45.58 -56.70 -28.69
CA PHE A 674 -44.27 -57.16 -28.17
C PHE A 674 -44.35 -58.24 -27.11
N LEU A 675 -45.59 -58.67 -26.66
CA LEU A 675 -45.72 -59.67 -25.59
C LEU A 675 -45.27 -61.06 -26.07
N LYS A 676 -44.47 -61.70 -25.27
CA LYS A 676 -44.03 -63.10 -25.38
C LYS A 676 -44.52 -63.88 -24.15
N SER A 677 -44.61 -65.20 -24.23
CA SER A 677 -45.05 -66.03 -23.09
C SER A 677 -44.14 -65.83 -21.83
N SER A 678 -42.88 -65.66 -22.05
CA SER A 678 -41.88 -65.36 -20.97
C SER A 678 -42.02 -63.96 -20.36
N SER A 679 -42.56 -63.00 -21.09
CA SER A 679 -42.69 -61.59 -20.66
C SER A 679 -44.05 -61.30 -19.98
N VAL A 680 -44.96 -62.22 -19.95
CA VAL A 680 -46.23 -62.15 -19.20
C VAL A 680 -46.15 -63.10 -18.00
N GLY A 681 -46.15 -62.50 -16.80
CA GLY A 681 -45.91 -63.21 -15.54
C GLY A 681 -47.07 -64.23 -15.21
N LYS A 682 -46.72 -65.15 -14.28
CA LYS A 682 -47.66 -66.16 -13.79
C LYS A 682 -48.97 -65.52 -13.29
N SER A 683 -50.13 -66.03 -13.66
CA SER A 683 -51.45 -65.60 -13.21
C SER A 683 -51.76 -64.10 -13.44
N ALA A 684 -51.15 -63.49 -14.42
CA ALA A 684 -51.27 -62.04 -14.66
C ALA A 684 -52.72 -61.54 -14.80
N PHE A 685 -53.58 -62.37 -15.28
CA PHE A 685 -55.02 -62.09 -15.51
C PHE A 685 -55.91 -63.11 -14.81
N SER A 686 -55.49 -63.80 -13.78
CA SER A 686 -56.34 -64.76 -13.07
C SER A 686 -57.47 -64.08 -12.31
N ASN A 687 -58.62 -64.73 -12.26
CA ASN A 687 -59.84 -64.27 -11.57
C ASN A 687 -60.35 -62.89 -12.07
N ILE A 688 -60.19 -62.58 -13.34
CA ILE A 688 -60.92 -61.49 -14.01
C ILE A 688 -62.31 -61.92 -14.35
N PHE A 689 -63.16 -61.03 -14.88
CA PHE A 689 -64.53 -61.41 -15.31
C PHE A 689 -64.49 -62.56 -16.30
N LYS A 690 -65.26 -63.66 -16.03
CA LYS A 690 -65.20 -64.91 -16.81
C LYS A 690 -65.48 -64.73 -18.30
N LYS A 691 -66.42 -63.82 -18.67
CA LYS A 691 -66.83 -63.52 -20.05
C LYS A 691 -66.22 -62.19 -20.57
N ALA A 692 -64.96 -61.86 -20.19
CA ALA A 692 -64.27 -60.62 -20.59
C ALA A 692 -64.09 -60.55 -22.13
N ASN A 693 -64.29 -59.35 -22.71
CA ASN A 693 -63.94 -59.05 -24.08
C ASN A 693 -62.55 -58.47 -24.20
N ILE A 694 -61.62 -59.13 -24.90
CA ILE A 694 -60.21 -58.75 -24.99
C ILE A 694 -59.88 -58.47 -26.45
N LYS A 695 -59.63 -57.20 -26.79
CA LYS A 695 -59.19 -56.80 -28.11
C LYS A 695 -57.65 -56.84 -28.18
N VAL A 696 -57.10 -57.48 -29.22
CA VAL A 696 -55.65 -57.67 -29.42
C VAL A 696 -55.25 -57.25 -30.84
N PRO A 697 -53.96 -56.95 -31.11
CA PRO A 697 -53.46 -56.63 -32.45
C PRO A 697 -53.75 -57.77 -33.45
N VAL A 698 -54.25 -57.45 -34.64
CA VAL A 698 -54.68 -58.41 -35.69
C VAL A 698 -53.59 -59.46 -35.95
N LYS A 699 -52.35 -59.04 -36.24
CA LYS A 699 -51.18 -59.91 -36.56
C LYS A 699 -50.72 -60.79 -35.40
N LYS A 700 -51.16 -60.55 -34.16
CA LYS A 700 -50.74 -61.27 -32.95
C LYS A 700 -51.86 -62.10 -32.29
N LYS A 701 -53.10 -62.17 -32.86
CA LYS A 701 -54.26 -62.75 -32.23
C LYS A 701 -54.01 -64.20 -31.76
N ASN A 702 -53.56 -65.08 -32.63
CA ASN A 702 -53.35 -66.49 -32.30
C ASN A 702 -52.29 -66.70 -31.22
N ALA A 703 -51.12 -65.94 -31.27
CA ALA A 703 -50.11 -66.00 -30.26
C ALA A 703 -50.63 -65.47 -28.89
N TYR A 704 -51.43 -64.41 -28.91
CA TYR A 704 -51.98 -63.81 -27.68
C TYR A 704 -53.08 -64.66 -27.05
N ILE A 705 -53.85 -65.37 -27.84
CA ILE A 705 -54.77 -66.34 -27.26
C ILE A 705 -54.01 -67.37 -26.41
N LYS A 706 -52.94 -67.97 -26.94
CA LYS A 706 -52.14 -68.96 -26.21
C LYS A 706 -51.55 -68.35 -24.96
N ILE A 707 -50.93 -67.13 -25.05
CA ILE A 707 -50.32 -66.42 -23.90
C ILE A 707 -51.41 -66.11 -22.86
N LEU A 708 -52.45 -65.45 -23.20
CA LEU A 708 -53.49 -65.01 -22.25
C LEU A 708 -54.16 -66.14 -21.52
N ARG A 709 -54.45 -67.23 -22.23
CA ARG A 709 -55.01 -68.47 -21.64
C ARG A 709 -54.10 -69.09 -20.59
N SER A 710 -52.79 -69.18 -20.91
CA SER A 710 -51.80 -69.73 -19.98
C SER A 710 -51.52 -68.79 -18.76
N LYS A 711 -51.97 -67.52 -18.79
CA LYS A 711 -51.80 -66.50 -17.76
C LYS A 711 -53.07 -66.15 -16.99
N GLY A 712 -54.10 -67.04 -17.08
CA GLY A 712 -55.25 -67.00 -16.21
C GLY A 712 -56.51 -66.40 -16.83
N VAL A 713 -56.55 -66.14 -18.13
CA VAL A 713 -57.77 -65.71 -18.82
C VAL A 713 -58.70 -66.90 -19.06
N SER A 714 -59.99 -66.82 -18.62
CA SER A 714 -61.00 -67.84 -18.74
C SER A 714 -61.25 -68.20 -20.19
N ARG A 715 -61.55 -69.52 -20.45
CA ARG A 715 -61.94 -70.02 -21.80
C ARG A 715 -63.21 -69.37 -22.27
N GLN A 716 -64.08 -68.88 -21.39
CA GLN A 716 -65.32 -68.16 -21.73
C GLN A 716 -65.10 -66.71 -22.21
N SER A 717 -63.91 -66.17 -22.06
CA SER A 717 -63.59 -64.81 -22.49
C SER A 717 -63.41 -64.76 -24.00
N ARG A 718 -63.97 -63.71 -24.65
CA ARG A 718 -63.90 -63.50 -26.10
C ARG A 718 -62.62 -62.72 -26.43
N ILE A 719 -61.74 -63.28 -27.26
CA ILE A 719 -60.50 -62.57 -27.71
C ILE A 719 -60.72 -62.24 -29.21
N THR A 720 -60.82 -60.95 -29.51
CA THR A 720 -61.10 -60.37 -30.83
C THR A 720 -59.90 -59.59 -31.41
N LYS A 721 -59.97 -59.28 -32.70
CA LYS A 721 -59.08 -58.42 -33.41
C LYS A 721 -59.29 -56.94 -33.05
#